data_db92da789ed2f18d434f750fa6e1582e
#
_entry.id   db92da789ed2f18d434f750fa6e1582e
#
_cell.length_a   1.000
_cell.length_b   1.000
_cell.length_c   1.000
_cell.angle_alpha   90.00
_cell.angle_beta   90.00
_cell.angle_gamma   90.00
#
_symmetry.space_group_name_H-M   'P 1'
#
loop_
_entity.id
_entity.type
_entity.pdbx_description
1 polymer ?
#
loop_
_entity_poly.entity_id
_entity_poly.type
_entity_poly.pdbx_seq_one_letter_code
_entity_poly.pdbx_strand_id
1 'polypeptide(L)'
;MDTSATQCNVVQATAAKARFGSPERTSMRRRPLARWLACLPLAAALPAMAADDTTADPSAPVVQLGTVVVTGIKRMNQTDSFTASSMRTTTGLALSPRETPQSVSVITQTQMKAQGVHTIEDALNRTTGVNVTRHGARAVYQSRGFYLEQLQEDGIGTTIGAPGISGNPFMDPKQQLDPALYERIEVVRGSAGLTQGPGEPGGALNAVRKKPTRQTQRSLELQVDRWGTVRGVGDVSGTLSQEKAIRGRVVAVAERDRSFKDDVDGHNGLLYGVLDQTFGDGTRVTLGGLLQNQQDTPDPYGLPLSSTGSDLRLPRDTFLGMRWNEGRYRKQNAFVEVDHYLDDNWNLNVKVDYRRTFSVQEYASLAGSGSLGGGVSADGLLPLDGIQRYDHAGNQLTFQANINGAFQALGRQHEAFATYSYTRERLDIRDRSEDTDDRSFNVYTFTGYEVPLPNWSVYDFQSFVHNNFTTHGLAAGVRLNPADDWHVLVGTRYSHWHRDYAYLYNTRNGQADARTPTLVDVSKGRFVPYVGITYDLNANNSFYLNYSSVFKYNVNVGADGKPLPATVGNNYELGWKSVWHDGRLNTAVALFRVDQDNTAVNSRQRLNDGTRRFYWVPLTMRSQGLDAEISGDITPSLKLFAGYTYNKRKYTGSAGNIVRGEEFNKQTPRHMLRAYGNYRLPGEAHAWTLGAGVRMQSSTSSGWDVRAKGATVWDANVQYDFSPDLSVNLIVRNLTDRYYYENNGIRSHGYGNFYGEPRTVILSTSWKF
;
A
#
# COMPACT_ATOMS: atom_id res chain seq x y z
N MET A 1 -9.74 28.57 -61.16
CA MET A 1 -10.74 29.40 -60.49
C MET A 1 -11.34 28.51 -59.43
N ASP A 2 -11.01 28.83 -58.38
CA ASP A 2 -11.10 29.26 -57.08
C ASP A 2 -10.52 28.28 -56.01
N THR A 3 -9.58 28.81 -55.37
CA THR A 3 -8.89 28.32 -54.20
C THR A 3 -9.71 28.61 -52.96
N SER A 4 -9.85 27.65 -52.04
CA SER A 4 -10.08 27.96 -50.63
C SER A 4 -9.17 27.08 -49.77
N ALA A 5 -8.07 27.63 -49.36
CA ALA A 5 -7.16 27.08 -48.37
C ALA A 5 -7.78 27.27 -46.96
N THR A 6 -8.05 26.18 -46.29
CA THR A 6 -8.42 26.19 -44.86
C THR A 6 -7.13 26.22 -44.05
N GLN A 7 -6.84 27.36 -43.44
CA GLN A 7 -5.74 27.53 -42.52
C GLN A 7 -5.95 26.67 -41.26
N CYS A 8 -5.05 25.77 -41.05
CA CYS A 8 -4.92 25.04 -39.79
C CYS A 8 -4.20 25.96 -38.79
N ASN A 9 -4.92 26.50 -37.80
CA ASN A 9 -4.38 27.26 -36.71
C ASN A 9 -3.53 26.34 -35.82
N VAL A 10 -2.22 26.48 -35.96
CA VAL A 10 -1.24 25.93 -35.00
C VAL A 10 -1.36 26.75 -33.72
N VAL A 11 -2.03 26.20 -32.71
CA VAL A 11 -1.96 26.75 -31.34
C VAL A 11 -0.52 26.56 -30.84
N GLN A 12 0.26 27.62 -30.90
CA GLN A 12 1.51 27.68 -30.16
C GLN A 12 1.20 27.58 -28.67
N ALA A 13 1.48 26.42 -28.07
CA ALA A 13 1.52 26.29 -26.64
C ALA A 13 2.69 27.12 -26.12
N THR A 14 2.37 28.31 -25.65
CA THR A 14 3.32 29.16 -24.91
C THR A 14 3.75 28.38 -23.67
N ALA A 15 4.98 27.88 -23.68
CA ALA A 15 5.62 27.32 -22.50
C ALA A 15 5.74 28.45 -21.47
N ALA A 16 4.79 28.50 -20.55
CA ALA A 16 4.90 29.35 -19.38
C ALA A 16 6.16 28.90 -18.62
N LYS A 17 7.21 29.72 -18.70
CA LYS A 17 8.39 29.60 -17.83
C LYS A 17 7.95 29.84 -16.39
N ALA A 18 7.43 28.79 -15.75
CA ALA A 18 7.37 28.77 -14.31
C ALA A 18 8.82 28.86 -13.80
N ARG A 19 9.20 30.00 -13.28
CA ARG A 19 10.45 30.18 -12.54
C ARG A 19 10.33 29.33 -11.27
N PHE A 20 10.78 28.10 -11.35
CA PHE A 20 11.15 27.36 -10.15
C PHE A 20 12.48 27.92 -9.70
N GLY A 21 12.47 28.64 -8.58
CA GLY A 21 13.69 28.99 -7.88
C GLY A 21 14.46 27.69 -7.64
N SER A 22 15.65 27.61 -8.17
CA SER A 22 16.58 26.53 -7.86
C SER A 22 16.77 26.54 -6.35
N PRO A 23 16.58 25.41 -5.63
CA PRO A 23 17.06 25.34 -4.27
C PRO A 23 18.58 25.49 -4.36
N GLU A 24 19.10 26.53 -3.73
CA GLU A 24 20.53 26.73 -3.57
C GLU A 24 21.18 25.43 -3.11
N ARG A 25 22.26 25.07 -3.79
CA ARG A 25 23.15 23.99 -3.42
C ARG A 25 23.78 24.30 -2.06
N THR A 26 23.09 24.00 -0.98
CA THR A 26 23.77 23.75 0.28
C THR A 26 24.39 22.35 0.17
N SER A 27 25.68 22.33 -0.07
CA SER A 27 26.50 21.13 0.11
C SER A 27 26.35 20.67 1.55
N MET A 28 25.42 19.74 1.79
CA MET A 28 25.36 19.05 3.09
C MET A 28 26.57 18.12 3.15
N ARG A 29 27.68 18.63 3.68
CA ARG A 29 28.73 17.79 4.23
C ARG A 29 28.08 16.83 5.19
N ARG A 30 28.41 15.54 5.07
CA ARG A 30 28.09 14.48 6.02
C ARG A 30 28.32 14.99 7.45
N ARG A 31 27.26 15.34 8.16
CA ARG A 31 27.30 15.71 9.56
C ARG A 31 26.78 14.51 10.36
N PRO A 32 27.53 14.06 11.39
CA PRO A 32 27.14 12.88 12.15
C PRO A 32 25.84 13.09 12.91
N LEU A 33 25.12 11.98 13.15
CA LEU A 33 23.83 11.81 13.83
C LEU A 33 23.68 12.56 15.17
N ALA A 34 24.78 12.94 15.81
CA ALA A 34 24.81 13.59 17.13
C ALA A 34 23.99 14.91 17.23
N ARG A 35 23.62 15.53 16.11
CA ARG A 35 22.81 16.78 16.14
C ARG A 35 21.31 16.57 16.12
N TRP A 36 20.81 15.38 15.80
CA TRP A 36 19.37 15.09 15.81
C TRP A 36 18.84 14.60 17.15
N LEU A 37 19.72 14.06 18.00
CA LEU A 37 19.40 13.65 19.37
C LEU A 37 19.28 14.83 20.36
N ALA A 38 19.75 16.02 19.99
CA ALA A 38 19.67 17.21 20.82
C ALA A 38 18.25 17.84 20.91
N CYS A 39 17.29 17.41 20.11
CA CYS A 39 15.90 17.87 20.18
C CYS A 39 14.98 16.99 21.06
N LEU A 40 15.49 15.93 21.64
CA LEU A 40 14.74 15.03 22.52
C LEU A 40 14.44 15.54 23.95
N PRO A 41 15.13 16.57 24.52
CA PRO A 41 14.85 17.00 25.90
C PRO A 41 13.56 17.82 26.05
N LEU A 42 12.84 18.22 24.98
CA LEU A 42 11.66 19.07 25.15
C LEU A 42 10.36 18.32 25.49
N ALA A 43 10.37 16.99 25.42
CA ALA A 43 9.20 16.17 25.77
C ALA A 43 9.13 15.76 27.27
N ALA A 44 10.19 16.03 28.04
CA ALA A 44 10.28 15.60 29.44
C ALA A 44 9.82 16.63 30.49
N ALA A 45 9.37 17.82 30.07
CA ALA A 45 8.99 18.90 30.98
C ALA A 45 7.50 19.23 30.91
N LEU A 46 6.62 18.24 31.04
CA LEU A 46 5.22 18.47 31.44
C LEU A 46 5.11 18.13 32.93
N PRO A 47 4.62 19.06 33.76
CA PRO A 47 4.50 18.82 35.22
C PRO A 47 3.51 17.67 35.49
N ALA A 48 3.91 16.74 36.32
CA ALA A 48 3.04 15.74 36.91
C ALA A 48 2.02 16.46 37.82
N MET A 49 0.79 16.59 37.32
CA MET A 49 -0.33 16.97 38.21
C MET A 49 -0.84 15.67 38.84
N ALA A 50 -0.65 15.53 40.12
CA ALA A 50 -1.20 14.47 40.96
C ALA A 50 -2.73 14.51 40.87
N ALA A 51 -3.34 13.38 40.57
CA ALA A 51 -4.78 13.20 40.65
C ALA A 51 -5.13 12.83 42.09
N ASP A 52 -5.98 13.65 42.72
CA ASP A 52 -6.61 13.33 43.99
C ASP A 52 -7.64 12.20 43.78
N ASP A 53 -7.50 11.15 44.57
CA ASP A 53 -8.39 10.00 44.64
C ASP A 53 -9.69 10.38 45.38
N THR A 54 -10.75 10.70 44.63
CA THR A 54 -12.10 10.82 45.23
C THR A 54 -12.84 9.51 45.00
N THR A 55 -13.01 8.76 46.06
CA THR A 55 -13.83 7.57 46.18
C THR A 55 -15.28 7.83 45.79
N ALA A 56 -15.78 7.10 44.77
CA ALA A 56 -17.16 7.15 44.35
C ALA A 56 -18.05 6.34 45.32
N ASP A 57 -19.17 6.95 45.76
CA ASP A 57 -20.22 6.37 46.58
C ASP A 57 -20.98 5.26 45.83
N PRO A 58 -21.16 4.04 46.40
CA PRO A 58 -21.80 2.91 45.71
C PRO A 58 -23.34 2.91 45.74
N SER A 59 -24.00 3.97 46.17
CA SER A 59 -25.46 3.95 46.46
C SER A 59 -26.34 4.75 45.49
N ALA A 60 -25.88 5.13 44.29
CA ALA A 60 -26.74 5.79 43.32
C ALA A 60 -27.65 4.76 42.57
N PRO A 61 -28.97 5.03 42.43
CA PRO A 61 -29.87 4.07 41.75
C PRO A 61 -29.52 3.92 40.27
N VAL A 62 -29.33 2.66 39.84
CA VAL A 62 -29.17 2.33 38.45
C VAL A 62 -30.49 2.58 37.71
N VAL A 63 -30.58 3.67 36.98
CA VAL A 63 -31.66 3.88 36.02
C VAL A 63 -31.40 2.96 34.82
N GLN A 64 -32.19 1.89 34.69
CA GLN A 64 -32.24 1.07 33.49
C GLN A 64 -32.88 1.92 32.37
N LEU A 65 -32.05 2.64 31.63
CA LEU A 65 -32.46 3.21 30.36
C LEU A 65 -32.58 2.04 29.36
N GLY A 66 -33.76 1.96 28.72
CA GLY A 66 -34.00 1.01 27.65
C GLY A 66 -32.88 1.05 26.62
N THR A 67 -32.64 -0.10 25.97
CA THR A 67 -31.53 -0.32 25.02
C THR A 67 -31.55 0.76 23.93
N VAL A 68 -30.91 1.90 24.18
CA VAL A 68 -30.59 2.87 23.14
C VAL A 68 -29.43 2.24 22.37
N VAL A 69 -29.73 1.68 21.21
CA VAL A 69 -28.70 1.28 20.25
C VAL A 69 -28.15 2.59 19.67
N VAL A 70 -27.24 3.21 20.42
CA VAL A 70 -26.44 4.30 19.88
C VAL A 70 -25.55 3.66 18.82
N THR A 71 -25.91 3.81 17.57
CA THR A 71 -25.01 3.62 16.44
C THR A 71 -23.95 4.76 16.39
N GLY A 72 -23.60 5.27 17.57
CA GLY A 72 -22.47 6.15 17.75
C GLY A 72 -21.24 5.42 17.20
N ILE A 73 -20.36 6.15 16.53
CA ILE A 73 -19.04 5.66 16.11
C ILE A 73 -18.42 4.96 17.32
N LYS A 74 -18.63 3.62 17.41
CA LYS A 74 -17.97 2.82 18.44
C LYS A 74 -16.49 3.01 18.16
N ARG A 75 -15.83 3.84 18.96
CA ARG A 75 -14.39 4.03 18.82
C ARG A 75 -13.81 2.64 18.77
N MET A 76 -13.18 2.32 17.65
CA MET A 76 -12.39 1.11 17.55
C MET A 76 -11.25 1.32 18.54
N ASN A 77 -11.45 0.88 19.77
CA ASN A 77 -10.40 0.88 20.78
C ASN A 77 -9.28 0.03 20.22
N GLN A 78 -8.05 0.46 20.44
CA GLN A 78 -6.85 -0.32 20.18
C GLN A 78 -7.07 -1.69 20.84
N THR A 79 -7.31 -2.71 20.00
CA THR A 79 -7.57 -4.05 20.50
C THR A 79 -6.23 -4.74 20.67
N ASP A 80 -6.01 -5.38 21.82
CA ASP A 80 -4.86 -6.27 22.01
C ASP A 80 -4.96 -7.56 21.20
N SER A 81 -5.98 -7.70 20.36
CA SER A 81 -6.26 -8.85 19.53
C SER A 81 -5.63 -8.75 18.13
N PHE A 82 -5.57 -9.86 17.41
CA PHE A 82 -5.19 -9.93 15.99
C PHE A 82 -6.35 -9.65 15.04
N THR A 83 -7.46 -9.12 15.53
CA THR A 83 -8.63 -8.74 14.72
C THR A 83 -9.18 -7.38 15.14
N ALA A 84 -10.06 -6.80 14.33
CA ALA A 84 -10.75 -5.55 14.62
C ALA A 84 -12.26 -5.78 14.78
N SER A 85 -12.92 -4.96 15.60
CA SER A 85 -14.36 -5.05 15.85
C SER A 85 -15.20 -4.51 14.70
N SER A 86 -14.69 -3.53 13.93
CA SER A 86 -15.39 -2.97 12.77
C SER A 86 -14.45 -2.27 11.79
N MET A 87 -14.92 -2.07 10.55
CA MET A 87 -14.20 -1.41 9.46
C MET A 87 -15.16 -0.66 8.54
N ARG A 88 -14.66 0.36 7.80
CA ARG A 88 -15.45 1.16 6.85
C ARG A 88 -14.95 1.07 5.41
N THR A 89 -13.86 0.39 5.18
CA THR A 89 -13.14 0.40 3.88
C THR A 89 -13.98 -0.17 2.75
N THR A 90 -14.88 -1.10 3.03
CA THR A 90 -15.65 -1.81 2.00
C THR A 90 -16.93 -1.10 1.60
N THR A 91 -17.70 -0.56 2.55
CA THR A 91 -19.09 -0.15 2.34
C THR A 91 -19.40 1.27 2.77
N GLY A 92 -18.48 1.98 3.44
CA GLY A 92 -18.76 3.29 4.05
C GLY A 92 -19.53 3.22 5.38
N LEU A 93 -20.20 2.10 5.69
CA LEU A 93 -20.79 1.80 6.99
C LEU A 93 -19.76 1.16 7.92
N ALA A 94 -19.89 1.36 9.22
CA ALA A 94 -19.02 0.77 10.24
C ALA A 94 -19.48 -0.68 10.56
N LEU A 95 -19.17 -1.62 9.66
CA LEU A 95 -19.54 -3.01 9.80
C LEU A 95 -18.42 -3.83 10.44
N SER A 96 -18.79 -4.88 11.20
CA SER A 96 -17.82 -5.87 11.66
C SER A 96 -17.30 -6.72 10.49
N PRO A 97 -16.17 -7.43 10.62
CA PRO A 97 -15.70 -8.36 9.60
C PRO A 97 -16.75 -9.39 9.18
N ARG A 98 -17.60 -9.87 10.12
CA ARG A 98 -18.69 -10.82 9.84
C ARG A 98 -19.80 -10.18 8.98
N GLU A 99 -20.23 -8.98 9.34
CA GLU A 99 -21.30 -8.26 8.63
C GLU A 99 -20.90 -7.75 7.25
N THR A 100 -19.60 -7.65 6.98
CA THR A 100 -19.08 -7.17 5.69
C THR A 100 -19.18 -8.28 4.63
N PRO A 101 -20.05 -8.16 3.62
CA PRO A 101 -20.23 -9.22 2.61
C PRO A 101 -19.14 -9.18 1.53
N GLN A 102 -17.88 -9.25 1.93
CA GLN A 102 -16.69 -9.29 1.06
C GLN A 102 -15.49 -9.83 1.85
N SER A 103 -14.51 -10.41 1.15
CA SER A 103 -13.26 -10.88 1.76
C SER A 103 -12.42 -9.71 2.24
N VAL A 104 -12.11 -9.69 3.54
CA VAL A 104 -11.32 -8.64 4.20
C VAL A 104 -10.32 -9.26 5.16
N SER A 105 -9.17 -8.61 5.34
CA SER A 105 -8.19 -8.93 6.37
C SER A 105 -7.84 -7.66 7.15
N VAL A 106 -7.54 -7.80 8.42
CA VAL A 106 -7.08 -6.72 9.28
C VAL A 106 -5.77 -7.12 9.94
N ILE A 107 -4.76 -6.28 9.81
CA ILE A 107 -3.47 -6.46 10.48
C ILE A 107 -3.39 -5.40 11.57
N THR A 108 -3.45 -5.81 12.82
CA THR A 108 -3.45 -4.90 13.96
C THR A 108 -2.04 -4.49 14.36
N GLN A 109 -1.91 -3.37 15.09
CA GLN A 109 -0.64 -2.92 15.66
C GLN A 109 -0.02 -4.01 16.54
N THR A 110 -0.83 -4.72 17.35
CA THR A 110 -0.39 -5.82 18.19
C THR A 110 0.23 -6.95 17.39
N GLN A 111 -0.39 -7.33 16.26
CA GLN A 111 0.16 -8.33 15.36
C GLN A 111 1.47 -7.86 14.70
N MET A 112 1.52 -6.60 14.25
CA MET A 112 2.73 -6.03 13.64
C MET A 112 3.91 -6.00 14.61
N LYS A 113 3.68 -5.57 15.85
CA LYS A 113 4.71 -5.56 16.92
C LYS A 113 5.20 -6.96 17.25
N ALA A 114 4.29 -7.92 17.45
CA ALA A 114 4.64 -9.30 17.78
C ALA A 114 5.55 -9.96 16.72
N GLN A 115 5.41 -9.59 15.46
CA GLN A 115 6.20 -10.10 14.33
C GLN A 115 7.38 -9.20 13.94
N GLY A 116 7.64 -8.10 14.67
CA GLY A 116 8.70 -7.14 14.36
C GLY A 116 8.54 -6.47 12.99
N VAL A 117 7.32 -6.22 12.57
CA VAL A 117 7.01 -5.57 11.29
C VAL A 117 7.31 -4.08 11.37
N HIS A 118 8.16 -3.57 10.47
CA HIS A 118 8.52 -2.15 10.40
C HIS A 118 8.31 -1.51 9.02
N THR A 119 7.96 -2.31 8.00
CA THR A 119 7.57 -1.81 6.67
C THR A 119 6.18 -2.26 6.28
N ILE A 120 5.54 -1.52 5.35
CA ILE A 120 4.23 -1.92 4.82
C ILE A 120 4.33 -3.19 3.98
N GLU A 121 5.43 -3.36 3.26
CA GLU A 121 5.74 -4.53 2.45
C GLU A 121 5.77 -5.80 3.31
N ASP A 122 6.41 -5.71 4.47
CA ASP A 122 6.49 -6.83 5.42
C ASP A 122 5.11 -7.17 6.02
N ALA A 123 4.31 -6.15 6.39
CA ALA A 123 2.93 -6.35 6.83
C ALA A 123 2.09 -7.08 5.77
N LEU A 124 2.16 -6.62 4.53
CA LEU A 124 1.39 -7.19 3.43
C LEU A 124 1.85 -8.58 3.02
N ASN A 125 3.17 -8.86 3.07
CA ASN A 125 3.72 -10.18 2.79
C ASN A 125 3.31 -11.25 3.82
N ARG A 126 2.77 -10.81 4.98
CA ARG A 126 2.22 -11.65 6.06
C ARG A 126 0.69 -11.71 6.05
N THR A 127 0.04 -11.14 5.04
CA THR A 127 -1.42 -11.04 4.93
C THR A 127 -1.98 -12.10 3.99
N THR A 128 -3.19 -12.59 4.27
CA THR A 128 -3.91 -13.55 3.43
C THR A 128 -4.09 -13.02 2.01
N GLY A 129 -3.69 -13.82 1.04
CA GLY A 129 -3.98 -13.57 -0.38
C GLY A 129 -3.26 -12.38 -1.00
N VAL A 130 -2.30 -11.79 -0.30
CA VAL A 130 -1.46 -10.70 -0.83
C VAL A 130 -0.09 -11.24 -1.22
N ASN A 131 0.31 -10.93 -2.44
CA ASN A 131 1.64 -11.16 -2.99
C ASN A 131 2.35 -9.82 -3.13
N VAL A 132 3.57 -9.74 -2.61
CA VAL A 132 4.45 -8.58 -2.74
C VAL A 132 5.52 -8.91 -3.76
N THR A 133 5.66 -8.08 -4.79
CA THR A 133 6.64 -8.28 -5.85
C THR A 133 7.47 -7.02 -6.02
N ARG A 134 8.78 -7.17 -6.17
CA ARG A 134 9.68 -6.03 -6.41
C ARG A 134 9.75 -5.69 -7.89
N HIS A 135 9.60 -4.42 -8.19
CA HIS A 135 9.82 -3.80 -9.49
C HIS A 135 10.88 -2.72 -9.34
N GLY A 136 12.11 -3.09 -9.60
CA GLY A 136 13.22 -2.21 -9.28
C GLY A 136 13.33 -1.97 -7.76
N ALA A 137 13.57 -0.73 -7.36
CA ALA A 137 13.64 -0.34 -5.96
C ALA A 137 12.27 -0.21 -5.26
N ARG A 138 11.17 -0.61 -5.91
CA ARG A 138 9.80 -0.47 -5.42
C ARG A 138 9.14 -1.82 -5.24
N ALA A 139 8.16 -1.86 -4.35
CA ALA A 139 7.26 -2.99 -4.20
C ALA A 139 5.92 -2.70 -4.86
N VAL A 140 5.34 -3.72 -5.48
CA VAL A 140 3.96 -3.71 -5.96
C VAL A 140 3.19 -4.83 -5.27
N TYR A 141 1.94 -4.59 -5.01
CA TYR A 141 1.08 -5.48 -4.26
C TYR A 141 0.03 -6.07 -5.19
N GLN A 142 -0.22 -7.35 -5.06
CA GLN A 142 -1.20 -8.07 -5.87
C GLN A 142 -2.09 -8.92 -4.97
N SER A 143 -3.36 -8.95 -5.29
CA SER A 143 -4.30 -9.92 -4.72
C SER A 143 -5.10 -10.55 -5.85
N ARG A 144 -5.33 -11.86 -5.75
CA ARG A 144 -6.07 -12.62 -6.78
C ARG A 144 -5.50 -12.46 -8.20
N GLY A 145 -4.18 -12.08 -8.29
CA GLY A 145 -3.47 -11.86 -9.54
C GLY A 145 -3.64 -10.47 -10.16
N PHE A 146 -4.38 -9.55 -9.54
CA PHE A 146 -4.54 -8.15 -9.95
C PHE A 146 -3.82 -7.21 -8.98
N TYR A 147 -3.45 -6.02 -9.44
CA TYR A 147 -2.76 -5.05 -8.61
C TYR A 147 -3.69 -4.39 -7.58
N LEU A 148 -3.12 -4.11 -6.40
CA LEU A 148 -3.68 -3.23 -5.39
C LEU A 148 -3.15 -1.82 -5.68
N GLU A 149 -3.80 -1.11 -6.58
CA GLU A 149 -3.37 0.23 -7.01
C GLU A 149 -3.79 1.32 -6.03
N GLN A 150 -4.89 1.11 -5.31
CA GLN A 150 -5.43 2.08 -4.37
C GLN A 150 -4.87 1.86 -2.97
N LEU A 151 -4.02 2.78 -2.55
CA LEU A 151 -3.54 2.87 -1.19
C LEU A 151 -4.25 4.03 -0.49
N GLN A 152 -4.92 3.75 0.62
CA GLN A 152 -5.66 4.75 1.38
C GLN A 152 -5.02 4.98 2.75
N GLU A 153 -5.10 6.21 3.22
CA GLU A 153 -4.89 6.59 4.62
C GLU A 153 -6.18 7.21 5.14
N ASP A 154 -6.81 6.59 6.15
CA ASP A 154 -8.13 6.96 6.71
C ASP A 154 -9.25 7.06 5.65
N GLY A 155 -9.23 6.19 4.65
CA GLY A 155 -10.19 6.16 3.55
C GLY A 155 -9.93 7.15 2.42
N ILE A 156 -8.86 7.95 2.51
CA ILE A 156 -8.43 8.86 1.44
C ILE A 156 -7.41 8.18 0.56
N GLY A 157 -7.82 7.84 -0.65
CA GLY A 157 -7.00 7.18 -1.64
C GLY A 157 -5.96 8.10 -2.28
N THR A 158 -4.85 7.50 -2.70
CA THR A 158 -3.84 8.14 -3.54
C THR A 158 -3.40 7.19 -4.63
N THR A 159 -3.17 7.72 -5.83
CA THR A 159 -2.55 6.99 -6.94
C THR A 159 -1.07 7.35 -7.08
N ILE A 160 -0.59 8.36 -6.37
CA ILE A 160 0.83 8.73 -6.37
C ILE A 160 1.66 7.56 -5.82
N GLY A 161 2.53 7.01 -6.67
CA GLY A 161 3.31 5.80 -6.38
C GLY A 161 2.57 4.49 -6.64
N ALA A 162 1.37 4.52 -7.21
CA ALA A 162 0.73 3.31 -7.71
C ALA A 162 1.49 2.74 -8.92
N PRO A 163 1.56 1.41 -9.06
CA PRO A 163 2.20 0.78 -10.21
C PRO A 163 1.60 1.24 -11.53
N GLY A 164 2.46 1.60 -12.48
CA GLY A 164 2.05 1.98 -13.83
C GLY A 164 1.48 3.38 -13.98
N ILE A 165 1.60 4.25 -12.95
CA ILE A 165 1.11 5.64 -13.04
C ILE A 165 1.88 6.45 -14.08
N SER A 166 3.17 6.19 -14.21
CA SER A 166 4.03 6.81 -15.24
C SER A 166 4.01 6.07 -16.57
N GLY A 167 3.36 4.89 -16.65
CA GLY A 167 3.47 3.96 -17.76
C GLY A 167 4.75 3.10 -17.74
N ASN A 168 5.69 3.40 -16.87
CA ASN A 168 6.90 2.63 -16.61
C ASN A 168 7.09 2.44 -15.10
N PRO A 169 6.96 1.22 -14.54
CA PRO A 169 7.03 0.99 -13.10
C PRO A 169 8.38 1.37 -12.48
N PHE A 170 9.45 1.45 -13.28
CA PHE A 170 10.76 1.92 -12.79
C PHE A 170 10.82 3.44 -12.59
N MET A 171 9.88 4.18 -13.17
CA MET A 171 9.75 5.63 -13.01
C MET A 171 8.73 6.02 -11.93
N ASP A 172 7.96 5.07 -11.39
CA ASP A 172 6.94 5.40 -10.39
C ASP A 172 7.59 5.81 -9.05
N PRO A 173 7.06 6.81 -8.34
CA PRO A 173 7.58 7.19 -7.03
C PRO A 173 7.33 6.08 -5.99
N LYS A 174 8.24 5.94 -5.03
CA LYS A 174 8.12 4.97 -3.93
C LYS A 174 7.00 5.39 -2.98
N GLN A 175 6.19 4.42 -2.53
CA GLN A 175 5.24 4.62 -1.44
C GLN A 175 5.97 4.74 -0.10
N GLN A 176 5.55 5.72 0.70
CA GLN A 176 6.12 5.98 2.02
C GLN A 176 5.02 5.79 3.07
N LEU A 177 4.87 4.56 3.55
CA LEU A 177 3.96 4.18 4.63
C LEU A 177 4.77 3.53 5.75
N ASP A 178 4.72 4.09 6.95
CA ASP A 178 5.40 3.55 8.13
C ASP A 178 4.38 2.95 9.11
N PRO A 179 4.44 1.64 9.42
CA PRO A 179 3.49 0.97 10.31
C PRO A 179 3.36 1.59 11.71
N ALA A 180 4.37 2.33 12.19
CA ALA A 180 4.31 3.01 13.49
C ALA A 180 3.19 4.05 13.57
N LEU A 181 2.76 4.61 12.42
CA LEU A 181 1.68 5.59 12.34
C LEU A 181 0.27 4.98 12.49
N TYR A 182 0.12 3.71 12.18
CA TYR A 182 -1.19 3.11 11.96
C TYR A 182 -1.61 2.24 13.13
N GLU A 183 -2.87 2.35 13.50
CA GLU A 183 -3.51 1.47 14.46
C GLU A 183 -3.73 0.08 13.87
N ARG A 184 -4.04 0.05 12.58
CA ARG A 184 -4.23 -1.17 11.79
C ARG A 184 -4.13 -0.89 10.30
N ILE A 185 -3.96 -1.95 9.54
CA ILE A 185 -4.02 -1.98 8.09
C ILE A 185 -5.19 -2.88 7.69
N GLU A 186 -6.10 -2.37 6.88
CA GLU A 186 -7.26 -3.09 6.36
C GLU A 186 -7.01 -3.43 4.89
N VAL A 187 -7.20 -4.68 4.51
CA VAL A 187 -7.05 -5.16 3.13
C VAL A 187 -8.37 -5.73 2.67
N VAL A 188 -8.96 -5.11 1.65
CA VAL A 188 -10.15 -5.60 0.94
C VAL A 188 -9.67 -6.33 -0.31
N ARG A 189 -10.11 -7.56 -0.52
CA ARG A 189 -9.79 -8.36 -1.71
C ARG A 189 -10.93 -8.35 -2.72
N GLY A 190 -10.60 -8.30 -4.02
CA GLY A 190 -11.57 -8.13 -5.10
C GLY A 190 -11.95 -6.68 -5.35
N SER A 191 -12.93 -6.43 -6.21
CA SER A 191 -13.31 -5.08 -6.62
C SER A 191 -13.82 -4.24 -5.45
N ALA A 192 -13.26 -3.05 -5.25
CA ALA A 192 -13.60 -2.13 -4.17
C ALA A 192 -14.07 -0.74 -4.69
N GLY A 193 -14.69 -0.72 -5.86
CA GLY A 193 -15.08 0.51 -6.56
C GLY A 193 -16.10 1.37 -5.83
N LEU A 194 -16.90 0.80 -4.92
CA LEU A 194 -17.90 1.55 -4.15
C LEU A 194 -17.29 2.65 -3.30
N THR A 195 -16.21 2.33 -2.58
CA THR A 195 -15.55 3.27 -1.65
C THR A 195 -14.34 3.95 -2.25
N GLN A 196 -13.63 3.29 -3.18
CA GLN A 196 -12.33 3.74 -3.65
C GLN A 196 -12.35 4.50 -4.97
N GLY A 197 -13.38 4.27 -5.82
CA GLY A 197 -13.41 4.81 -7.17
C GLY A 197 -12.56 4.00 -8.16
N PRO A 198 -11.92 4.65 -9.17
CA PRO A 198 -11.21 3.95 -10.24
C PRO A 198 -10.00 3.14 -9.75
N GLY A 199 -9.80 1.95 -10.29
CA GLY A 199 -8.65 1.07 -9.97
C GLY A 199 -8.78 -0.33 -10.57
N GLU A 200 -7.87 -1.23 -10.23
CA GLU A 200 -7.91 -2.64 -10.62
C GLU A 200 -8.67 -3.51 -9.59
N PRO A 201 -9.16 -4.69 -10.03
CA PRO A 201 -9.97 -5.55 -9.16
C PRO A 201 -9.14 -6.42 -8.18
N GLY A 202 -7.90 -6.09 -7.94
CA GLY A 202 -7.08 -6.72 -6.89
C GLY A 202 -7.60 -6.42 -5.49
N GLY A 203 -8.13 -5.22 -5.31
CA GLY A 203 -8.68 -4.75 -4.04
C GLY A 203 -8.11 -3.41 -3.60
N ALA A 204 -8.14 -3.20 -2.29
CA ALA A 204 -7.75 -1.97 -1.63
C ALA A 204 -6.99 -2.20 -0.34
N LEU A 205 -6.08 -1.31 -0.07
CA LEU A 205 -5.39 -1.18 1.19
C LEU A 205 -5.81 0.12 1.86
N ASN A 206 -6.20 0.06 3.14
CA ASN A 206 -6.46 1.25 3.94
C ASN A 206 -5.65 1.19 5.25
N ALA A 207 -4.74 2.13 5.41
CA ALA A 207 -3.95 2.31 6.62
C ALA A 207 -4.68 3.31 7.55
N VAL A 208 -5.15 2.84 8.71
CA VAL A 208 -5.91 3.65 9.67
C VAL A 208 -4.95 4.29 10.66
N ARG A 209 -4.84 5.61 10.64
CA ARG A 209 -3.90 6.37 11.50
C ARG A 209 -4.31 6.31 12.97
N LYS A 210 -3.32 6.31 13.83
CA LYS A 210 -3.50 6.44 15.27
C LYS A 210 -4.13 7.78 15.62
N LYS A 211 -5.20 7.76 16.44
CA LYS A 211 -5.88 8.97 16.96
C LYS A 211 -5.53 9.22 18.42
N PRO A 212 -5.76 10.43 18.95
CA PRO A 212 -5.55 10.75 20.36
C PRO A 212 -6.38 9.85 21.29
N THR A 213 -5.81 9.47 22.43
CA THR A 213 -6.45 8.65 23.46
C THR A 213 -7.02 9.51 24.60
N ARG A 214 -7.97 8.98 25.35
CA ARG A 214 -8.50 9.64 26.56
C ARG A 214 -7.51 9.53 27.72
N GLN A 215 -6.99 8.32 27.94
CA GLN A 215 -5.98 8.04 28.95
C GLN A 215 -4.61 8.39 28.39
N THR A 216 -3.75 8.91 29.25
CA THR A 216 -2.36 9.17 28.90
C THR A 216 -1.66 7.84 28.57
N GLN A 217 -1.01 7.80 27.44
CA GLN A 217 -0.20 6.68 26.96
C GLN A 217 1.12 7.24 26.48
N ARG A 218 2.21 6.69 26.97
CA ARG A 218 3.55 7.04 26.54
C ARG A 218 4.29 5.74 26.29
N SER A 219 4.95 5.62 25.16
CA SER A 219 5.77 4.44 24.88
C SER A 219 6.99 4.83 24.09
N LEU A 220 8.05 4.09 24.35
CA LEU A 220 9.29 4.08 23.59
C LEU A 220 9.55 2.65 23.13
N GLU A 221 9.77 2.47 21.84
CA GLU A 221 10.17 1.18 21.26
C GLU A 221 11.53 1.35 20.61
N LEU A 222 12.47 0.46 20.95
CA LEU A 222 13.80 0.39 20.37
C LEU A 222 13.98 -0.99 19.73
N GLN A 223 14.49 -1.01 18.51
CA GLN A 223 14.72 -2.22 17.76
C GLN A 223 16.11 -2.20 17.14
N VAL A 224 16.82 -3.32 17.23
CA VAL A 224 18.09 -3.54 16.56
C VAL A 224 18.10 -4.91 15.90
N ASP A 225 18.79 -5.05 14.78
CA ASP A 225 18.93 -6.34 14.11
C ASP A 225 20.41 -6.70 13.88
N ARG A 226 20.62 -7.95 13.43
CA ARG A 226 21.97 -8.48 13.18
C ARG A 226 22.72 -7.77 12.04
N TRP A 227 22.00 -7.05 11.17
CA TRP A 227 22.58 -6.33 10.02
C TRP A 227 23.06 -4.94 10.41
N GLY A 228 22.64 -4.46 11.58
CA GLY A 228 22.98 -3.15 12.12
C GLY A 228 21.88 -2.10 11.88
N THR A 229 20.66 -2.53 11.57
CA THR A 229 19.48 -1.66 11.63
C THR A 229 19.25 -1.23 13.08
N VAL A 230 18.99 0.06 13.27
CA VAL A 230 18.59 0.63 14.56
C VAL A 230 17.37 1.50 14.32
N ARG A 231 16.28 1.20 15.03
CA ARG A 231 15.00 1.93 14.92
C ARG A 231 14.49 2.32 16.30
N GLY A 232 14.08 3.59 16.43
CA GLY A 232 13.41 4.10 17.62
C GLY A 232 12.05 4.66 17.26
N VAL A 233 11.02 4.35 18.06
CA VAL A 233 9.65 4.87 17.93
C VAL A 233 9.20 5.42 19.27
N GLY A 234 8.91 6.74 19.32
CA GLY A 234 8.26 7.39 20.45
C GLY A 234 6.79 7.67 20.13
N ASP A 235 5.89 7.34 21.04
CA ASP A 235 4.44 7.56 20.87
C ASP A 235 3.85 8.07 22.19
N VAL A 236 3.39 9.32 22.17
CA VAL A 236 2.79 9.99 23.34
C VAL A 236 1.40 10.47 22.98
N SER A 237 0.43 10.10 23.78
CA SER A 237 -0.99 10.45 23.57
C SER A 237 -1.70 10.69 24.89
N GLY A 238 -2.72 11.56 24.89
CA GLY A 238 -3.54 11.79 26.08
C GLY A 238 -4.40 13.03 25.98
N THR A 239 -5.10 13.29 27.09
CA THR A 239 -5.90 14.50 27.29
C THR A 239 -4.97 15.65 27.65
N LEU A 240 -5.05 16.74 26.88
CA LEU A 240 -4.30 17.99 27.11
C LEU A 240 -5.11 18.99 27.95
N SER A 241 -6.43 18.97 27.81
CA SER A 241 -7.36 19.77 28.62
C SER A 241 -8.67 19.00 28.76
N GLN A 242 -9.04 18.68 29.99
CA GLN A 242 -10.34 18.04 30.30
C GLN A 242 -11.49 19.02 30.10
N GLU A 243 -11.35 20.26 30.60
CA GLU A 243 -12.37 21.30 30.48
C GLU A 243 -12.75 21.59 29.04
N LYS A 244 -11.75 21.68 28.12
CA LYS A 244 -11.97 21.96 26.70
C LYS A 244 -12.08 20.69 25.87
N ALA A 245 -12.09 19.51 26.48
CA ALA A 245 -12.11 18.20 25.80
C ALA A 245 -11.07 18.09 24.67
N ILE A 246 -9.86 18.64 24.89
CA ILE A 246 -8.75 18.62 23.92
C ILE A 246 -7.85 17.41 24.22
N ARG A 247 -7.53 16.66 23.18
CA ARG A 247 -6.60 15.53 23.26
C ARG A 247 -5.56 15.66 22.16
N GLY A 248 -4.38 15.10 22.40
CA GLY A 248 -3.28 15.12 21.45
C GLY A 248 -2.58 13.78 21.36
N ARG A 249 -1.90 13.58 20.23
CA ARG A 249 -0.96 12.49 20.02
C ARG A 249 0.20 12.95 19.17
N VAL A 250 1.40 12.50 19.52
CA VAL A 250 2.61 12.66 18.72
C VAL A 250 3.27 11.30 18.56
N VAL A 251 3.63 10.95 17.33
CA VAL A 251 4.44 9.77 16.99
C VAL A 251 5.68 10.25 16.27
N ALA A 252 6.84 9.82 16.75
CA ALA A 252 8.13 10.10 16.12
C ALA A 252 8.87 8.79 15.83
N VAL A 253 9.49 8.70 14.64
CA VAL A 253 10.32 7.57 14.22
C VAL A 253 11.69 8.09 13.80
N ALA A 254 12.73 7.42 14.25
CA ALA A 254 14.08 7.59 13.74
C ALA A 254 14.67 6.19 13.46
N GLU A 255 15.15 6.00 12.24
CA GLU A 255 15.67 4.71 11.80
C GLU A 255 16.94 4.89 10.98
N ARG A 256 17.90 4.03 11.24
CA ARG A 256 18.99 3.73 10.34
C ARG A 256 18.82 2.30 9.90
N ASP A 257 18.44 2.10 8.66
CA ASP A 257 18.21 0.79 8.07
C ASP A 257 19.50 0.26 7.44
N ARG A 258 19.76 -1.04 7.62
CA ARG A 258 20.82 -1.77 6.95
C ARG A 258 20.29 -3.10 6.41
N SER A 259 20.58 -3.35 5.15
CA SER A 259 20.22 -4.59 4.50
C SER A 259 21.24 -5.70 4.79
N PHE A 260 20.83 -6.94 4.52
CA PHE A 260 21.77 -8.06 4.40
C PHE A 260 22.63 -7.97 3.13
N LYS A 261 22.28 -7.08 2.20
CA LYS A 261 23.06 -6.82 0.99
C LYS A 261 24.13 -5.80 1.25
N ASP A 262 25.29 -6.02 0.65
CA ASP A 262 26.39 -5.07 0.72
C ASP A 262 25.99 -3.71 0.14
N ASP A 263 26.46 -2.63 0.76
CA ASP A 263 26.25 -1.25 0.32
C ASP A 263 24.77 -0.79 0.21
N VAL A 264 23.81 -1.58 0.69
CA VAL A 264 22.39 -1.22 0.74
C VAL A 264 22.02 -0.79 2.13
N ASP A 265 21.88 0.52 2.33
CA ASP A 265 21.50 1.12 3.61
C ASP A 265 20.48 2.26 3.43
N GLY A 266 19.97 2.78 4.54
CA GLY A 266 19.00 3.86 4.51
C GLY A 266 18.81 4.56 5.84
N HIS A 267 18.02 5.62 5.79
CA HIS A 267 17.57 6.39 6.95
C HIS A 267 16.11 6.77 6.79
N ASN A 268 15.33 6.70 7.86
CA ASN A 268 13.94 7.16 7.88
C ASN A 268 13.72 8.03 9.13
N GLY A 269 13.22 9.23 8.92
CA GLY A 269 12.80 10.14 9.97
C GLY A 269 11.35 10.56 9.74
N LEU A 270 10.50 10.43 10.77
CA LEU A 270 9.08 10.71 10.68
C LEU A 270 8.59 11.40 11.94
N LEU A 271 7.75 12.42 11.76
CA LEU A 271 7.03 13.10 12.83
C LEU A 271 5.56 13.24 12.41
N TYR A 272 4.68 12.70 13.23
CA TYR A 272 3.23 12.80 13.11
C TYR A 272 2.66 13.46 14.35
N GLY A 273 1.79 14.44 14.15
CA GLY A 273 1.07 15.12 15.22
C GLY A 273 -0.42 15.21 14.91
N VAL A 274 -1.26 14.97 15.91
CA VAL A 274 -2.72 15.10 15.78
C VAL A 274 -3.35 15.59 17.07
N LEU A 275 -4.28 16.53 16.93
CA LEU A 275 -5.11 17.09 17.99
C LEU A 275 -6.56 16.82 17.65
N ASP A 276 -7.37 16.51 18.64
CA ASP A 276 -8.82 16.53 18.50
C ASP A 276 -9.46 17.33 19.65
N GLN A 277 -10.55 18.01 19.32
CA GLN A 277 -11.39 18.73 20.28
C GLN A 277 -12.84 18.37 20.03
N THR A 278 -13.58 18.13 21.12
CA THR A 278 -15.02 17.91 21.09
C THR A 278 -15.73 19.18 21.55
N PHE A 279 -16.68 19.68 20.76
CA PHE A 279 -17.49 20.87 21.03
C PHE A 279 -18.94 20.43 21.29
N GLY A 280 -19.48 20.77 22.48
CA GLY A 280 -20.81 20.33 22.87
C GLY A 280 -20.93 18.81 22.82
N ASP A 281 -22.13 18.30 22.58
CA ASP A 281 -22.41 16.86 22.60
C ASP A 281 -22.26 16.17 21.24
N GLY A 282 -22.04 16.92 20.17
CA GLY A 282 -22.15 16.35 18.82
C GLY A 282 -21.01 16.61 17.84
N THR A 283 -20.12 17.57 18.09
CA THR A 283 -19.09 17.94 17.10
C THR A 283 -17.69 17.64 17.59
N ARG A 284 -16.89 16.90 16.79
CA ARG A 284 -15.45 16.70 17.00
C ARG A 284 -14.69 17.23 15.81
N VAL A 285 -13.69 18.06 16.06
CA VAL A 285 -12.74 18.54 15.06
C VAL A 285 -11.38 17.89 15.34
N THR A 286 -10.80 17.28 14.32
CA THR A 286 -9.46 16.68 14.35
C THR A 286 -8.57 17.40 13.36
N LEU A 287 -7.39 17.84 13.83
CA LEU A 287 -6.35 18.48 13.02
C LEU A 287 -5.08 17.63 13.11
N GLY A 288 -4.43 17.38 12.00
CA GLY A 288 -3.19 16.61 12.04
C GLY A 288 -2.25 16.87 10.89
N GLY A 289 -1.03 16.40 11.05
CA GLY A 289 0.01 16.53 10.05
C GLY A 289 1.12 15.50 10.18
N LEU A 290 1.83 15.29 9.08
CA LEU A 290 2.93 14.36 8.93
C LEU A 290 4.08 14.99 8.18
N LEU A 291 5.29 14.81 8.69
CA LEU A 291 6.54 15.09 8.00
C LEU A 291 7.37 13.80 7.98
N GLN A 292 7.77 13.35 6.79
CA GLN A 292 8.63 12.17 6.64
C GLN A 292 9.74 12.47 5.65
N ASN A 293 10.96 12.12 6.01
CA ASN A 293 12.12 12.10 5.13
C ASN A 293 12.72 10.70 5.16
N GLN A 294 12.93 10.11 4.00
CA GLN A 294 13.55 8.81 3.84
C GLN A 294 14.67 8.93 2.82
N GLN A 295 15.76 8.23 3.08
CA GLN A 295 16.87 8.02 2.15
C GLN A 295 17.18 6.53 2.12
N ASP A 296 17.44 5.99 0.94
CA ASP A 296 17.86 4.59 0.77
C ASP A 296 18.85 4.45 -0.38
N THR A 297 19.53 3.29 -0.43
CA THR A 297 20.31 2.87 -1.59
C THR A 297 19.41 2.01 -2.48
N PRO A 298 18.99 2.47 -3.66
CA PRO A 298 18.20 1.67 -4.58
C PRO A 298 18.98 0.45 -5.09
N ASP A 299 18.35 -0.73 -5.01
CA ASP A 299 18.76 -1.93 -5.75
C ASP A 299 17.74 -2.15 -6.87
N PRO A 300 17.97 -1.56 -8.07
CA PRO A 300 16.90 -1.44 -9.07
C PRO A 300 16.53 -2.76 -9.72
N TYR A 301 17.50 -3.69 -9.88
CA TYR A 301 17.31 -4.84 -10.75
C TYR A 301 17.55 -6.20 -10.09
N GLY A 302 18.04 -6.22 -8.84
CA GLY A 302 18.33 -7.46 -8.13
C GLY A 302 19.45 -8.25 -8.77
N LEU A 303 19.33 -9.58 -8.77
CA LEU A 303 20.39 -10.47 -9.22
C LEU A 303 20.05 -11.12 -10.58
N PRO A 304 21.03 -11.24 -11.50
CA PRO A 304 20.82 -11.90 -12.77
C PRO A 304 20.87 -13.42 -12.65
N LEU A 305 20.35 -14.09 -13.66
CA LEU A 305 20.62 -15.49 -13.96
C LEU A 305 21.68 -15.58 -15.07
N SER A 306 22.16 -16.78 -15.37
CA SER A 306 22.96 -17.00 -16.55
C SER A 306 22.16 -16.68 -17.84
N SER A 307 22.82 -16.48 -18.96
CA SER A 307 22.18 -16.29 -20.26
C SER A 307 21.24 -17.44 -20.66
N THR A 308 21.39 -18.62 -20.05
CA THR A 308 20.52 -19.79 -20.23
C THR A 308 19.41 -19.89 -19.19
N GLY A 309 19.31 -18.91 -18.28
CA GLY A 309 18.30 -18.89 -17.23
C GLY A 309 18.61 -19.73 -15.98
N SER A 310 19.85 -20.21 -15.83
CA SER A 310 20.28 -20.96 -14.67
C SER A 310 20.64 -20.02 -13.51
N ASP A 311 20.36 -20.46 -12.28
CA ASP A 311 20.75 -19.76 -11.07
C ASP A 311 22.28 -19.81 -10.92
N LEU A 312 22.91 -18.65 -10.83
CA LEU A 312 24.34 -18.48 -10.67
C LEU A 312 24.80 -18.73 -9.22
N ARG A 313 23.86 -18.86 -8.28
CA ARG A 313 24.14 -19.01 -6.85
C ARG A 313 25.08 -17.93 -6.32
N LEU A 314 24.90 -16.70 -6.79
CA LEU A 314 25.62 -15.56 -6.22
C LEU A 314 25.36 -15.48 -4.71
N PRO A 315 26.31 -14.99 -3.90
CA PRO A 315 26.05 -14.69 -2.50
C PRO A 315 24.79 -13.85 -2.32
N ARG A 316 24.03 -14.08 -1.24
CA ARG A 316 22.76 -13.34 -1.02
C ARG A 316 22.97 -11.85 -0.78
N ASP A 317 24.14 -11.49 -0.28
CA ASP A 317 24.59 -10.12 -0.01
C ASP A 317 25.08 -9.38 -1.27
N THR A 318 25.22 -10.05 -2.42
CA THR A 318 25.65 -9.41 -3.66
C THR A 318 24.77 -8.24 -4.04
N PHE A 319 25.40 -7.09 -4.27
CA PHE A 319 24.80 -5.87 -4.81
C PHE A 319 25.49 -5.53 -6.14
N LEU A 320 24.71 -5.37 -7.19
CA LEU A 320 25.23 -5.06 -8.54
C LEU A 320 24.91 -3.64 -8.98
N GLY A 321 24.58 -2.77 -8.03
CA GLY A 321 24.42 -1.33 -8.21
C GLY A 321 25.71 -0.58 -7.97
N MET A 322 25.71 0.70 -8.30
CA MET A 322 26.82 1.59 -7.98
C MET A 322 26.74 2.04 -6.52
N ARG A 323 27.87 2.23 -5.86
CA ARG A 323 27.93 2.69 -4.46
C ARG A 323 27.39 4.09 -4.24
N TRP A 324 27.27 4.87 -5.31
CA TRP A 324 26.65 6.20 -5.29
C TRP A 324 25.12 6.16 -5.50
N ASN A 325 24.51 4.98 -5.70
CA ASN A 325 23.07 4.88 -5.82
C ASN A 325 22.40 5.51 -4.60
N GLU A 326 21.49 6.44 -4.84
CA GLU A 326 20.80 7.18 -3.79
C GLU A 326 19.34 7.46 -4.16
N GLY A 327 18.42 7.13 -3.25
CA GLY A 327 17.02 7.53 -3.27
C GLY A 327 16.72 8.46 -2.10
N ARG A 328 16.14 9.63 -2.37
CA ARG A 328 15.69 10.60 -1.36
C ARG A 328 14.23 10.87 -1.53
N TYR A 329 13.45 10.69 -0.48
CA TYR A 329 11.99 10.81 -0.50
C TYR A 329 11.53 11.72 0.63
N ARG A 330 10.60 12.62 0.33
CA ARG A 330 9.97 13.51 1.31
C ARG A 330 8.47 13.46 1.14
N LYS A 331 7.76 13.25 2.25
CA LYS A 331 6.30 13.32 2.31
C LYS A 331 5.90 14.36 3.36
N GLN A 332 4.96 15.22 3.00
CA GLN A 332 4.32 16.19 3.86
C GLN A 332 2.82 16.00 3.72
N ASN A 333 2.09 15.98 4.83
CA ASN A 333 0.64 15.86 4.83
C ASN A 333 0.06 16.76 5.92
N ALA A 334 -1.06 17.39 5.64
CA ALA A 334 -1.88 18.11 6.60
C ALA A 334 -3.33 17.76 6.35
N PHE A 335 -4.11 17.56 7.42
CA PHE A 335 -5.51 17.21 7.29
C PHE A 335 -6.37 17.81 8.39
N VAL A 336 -7.65 17.97 8.03
CA VAL A 336 -8.74 18.36 8.94
C VAL A 336 -9.84 17.32 8.78
N GLU A 337 -10.41 16.86 9.91
CA GLU A 337 -11.57 16.00 9.95
C GLU A 337 -12.59 16.57 10.93
N VAL A 338 -13.85 16.69 10.50
CA VAL A 338 -14.98 17.10 11.32
C VAL A 338 -15.98 15.97 11.37
N ASP A 339 -16.21 15.43 12.55
CA ASP A 339 -17.30 14.50 12.84
C ASP A 339 -18.42 15.25 13.54
N HIS A 340 -19.63 15.23 13.00
CA HIS A 340 -20.79 15.89 13.58
C HIS A 340 -22.00 14.95 13.63
N TYR A 341 -22.56 14.75 14.82
CA TYR A 341 -23.83 14.05 14.99
C TYR A 341 -24.97 15.02 14.69
N LEU A 342 -25.72 14.73 13.62
CA LEU A 342 -26.89 15.50 13.25
C LEU A 342 -28.06 15.24 14.22
N ASP A 343 -28.15 13.98 14.65
CA ASP A 343 -29.03 13.46 15.71
C ASP A 343 -28.45 12.13 16.24
N ASP A 344 -29.24 11.40 17.04
CA ASP A 344 -28.81 10.12 17.63
C ASP A 344 -28.55 9.03 16.58
N ASN A 345 -29.09 9.15 15.38
CA ASN A 345 -29.04 8.16 14.33
C ASN A 345 -28.11 8.52 13.17
N TRP A 346 -27.86 9.82 12.92
CA TRP A 346 -27.12 10.29 11.76
C TRP A 346 -25.84 11.01 12.10
N ASN A 347 -24.79 10.65 11.39
CA ASN A 347 -23.46 11.25 11.51
C ASN A 347 -23.01 11.81 10.15
N LEU A 348 -22.47 13.03 10.20
CA LEU A 348 -21.76 13.68 9.09
C LEU A 348 -20.26 13.72 9.40
N ASN A 349 -19.44 13.18 8.50
CA ASN A 349 -17.98 13.26 8.56
C ASN A 349 -17.46 14.01 7.35
N VAL A 350 -16.73 15.08 7.56
CA VAL A 350 -16.11 15.90 6.50
C VAL A 350 -14.59 15.87 6.68
N LYS A 351 -13.85 15.62 5.61
CA LYS A 351 -12.38 15.57 5.58
C LYS A 351 -11.81 16.44 4.48
N VAL A 352 -10.72 17.13 4.82
CA VAL A 352 -9.84 17.79 3.85
C VAL A 352 -8.42 17.26 4.11
N ASP A 353 -7.77 16.74 3.09
CA ASP A 353 -6.41 16.22 3.17
C ASP A 353 -5.57 16.85 2.05
N TYR A 354 -4.44 17.45 2.43
CA TYR A 354 -3.46 17.94 1.50
C TYR A 354 -2.15 17.19 1.69
N ARG A 355 -1.62 16.68 0.57
CA ARG A 355 -0.39 15.87 0.53
C ARG A 355 0.58 16.43 -0.50
N ARG A 356 1.86 16.43 -0.14
CA ARG A 356 2.95 16.80 -1.04
C ARG A 356 4.07 15.78 -0.91
N THR A 357 4.57 15.31 -2.06
CA THR A 357 5.67 14.36 -2.14
C THR A 357 6.76 14.85 -3.07
N PHE A 358 8.00 14.58 -2.71
CA PHE A 358 9.15 14.80 -3.56
C PHE A 358 10.05 13.58 -3.47
N SER A 359 10.62 13.18 -4.59
CA SER A 359 11.72 12.23 -4.56
C SER A 359 12.74 12.51 -5.64
N VAL A 360 13.97 12.14 -5.35
CA VAL A 360 15.06 12.06 -6.31
C VAL A 360 15.64 10.66 -6.19
N GLN A 361 15.77 9.97 -7.32
CA GLN A 361 16.40 8.66 -7.37
C GLN A 361 17.51 8.72 -8.39
N GLU A 362 18.73 8.41 -7.97
CA GLU A 362 19.93 8.34 -8.79
C GLU A 362 20.48 6.93 -8.69
N TYR A 363 20.62 6.23 -9.81
CA TYR A 363 21.15 4.88 -9.78
C TYR A 363 21.71 4.43 -11.12
N ALA A 364 22.62 3.47 -11.03
CA ALA A 364 23.01 2.58 -12.11
C ALA A 364 23.23 1.18 -11.54
N SER A 365 23.11 0.17 -12.39
CA SER A 365 23.28 -1.22 -11.99
C SER A 365 23.62 -2.08 -13.19
N LEU A 366 24.28 -3.20 -12.94
CA LEU A 366 24.41 -4.22 -13.95
C LEU A 366 23.05 -4.92 -14.15
N ALA A 367 22.61 -5.00 -15.39
CA ALA A 367 21.40 -5.74 -15.77
C ALA A 367 21.46 -6.07 -17.26
N GLY A 368 21.03 -7.24 -17.64
CA GLY A 368 20.92 -7.58 -19.06
C GLY A 368 19.90 -6.69 -19.78
N SER A 369 20.20 -6.17 -20.96
CA SER A 369 19.27 -5.35 -21.72
C SER A 369 17.96 -6.13 -21.99
N GLY A 370 16.83 -5.52 -21.63
CA GLY A 370 15.52 -6.17 -21.63
C GLY A 370 14.98 -6.64 -22.97
N SER A 371 15.64 -6.31 -24.08
CA SER A 371 15.23 -6.68 -25.43
C SER A 371 15.80 -8.02 -25.93
N LEU A 372 16.84 -8.57 -25.28
CA LEU A 372 17.59 -9.72 -25.80
C LEU A 372 17.68 -10.93 -24.85
N GLY A 373 16.89 -10.97 -23.77
CA GLY A 373 16.92 -12.09 -22.83
C GLY A 373 18.23 -12.18 -22.02
N GLY A 374 19.02 -11.09 -21.99
CA GLY A 374 20.37 -11.05 -21.48
C GLY A 374 20.51 -11.45 -20.02
N GLY A 375 21.14 -12.58 -19.76
CA GLY A 375 21.72 -12.97 -18.50
C GLY A 375 23.22 -12.83 -18.54
N VAL A 376 23.88 -13.30 -17.48
CA VAL A 376 25.34 -13.31 -17.39
C VAL A 376 25.90 -14.27 -18.45
N SER A 377 26.82 -13.81 -19.26
CA SER A 377 27.50 -14.59 -20.27
C SER A 377 28.46 -15.63 -19.65
N ALA A 378 28.98 -16.55 -20.48
CA ALA A 378 29.84 -17.62 -19.98
C ALA A 378 31.16 -17.14 -19.36
N ASP A 379 31.64 -15.98 -19.77
CA ASP A 379 32.81 -15.26 -19.22
C ASP A 379 32.50 -14.37 -18.03
N GLY A 380 31.27 -14.42 -17.52
CA GLY A 380 30.84 -13.68 -16.32
C GLY A 380 30.42 -12.23 -16.58
N LEU A 381 30.31 -11.81 -17.83
CA LEU A 381 29.97 -10.43 -18.17
C LEU A 381 28.46 -10.17 -18.16
N LEU A 382 28.09 -9.00 -17.64
CA LEU A 382 26.73 -8.46 -17.66
C LEU A 382 26.78 -6.98 -18.06
N PRO A 383 25.94 -6.53 -19.01
CA PRO A 383 25.89 -5.13 -19.40
C PRO A 383 25.49 -4.20 -18.25
N LEU A 384 26.01 -2.98 -18.27
CA LEU A 384 25.50 -1.87 -17.49
C LEU A 384 24.15 -1.45 -18.10
N ASP A 385 23.10 -1.38 -17.29
CA ASP A 385 21.78 -0.89 -17.70
C ASP A 385 21.41 0.34 -16.86
N GLY A 386 21.15 1.43 -17.55
CA GLY A 386 20.56 2.63 -16.99
C GLY A 386 21.39 3.38 -15.96
N ILE A 387 22.20 4.31 -16.39
CA ILE A 387 22.70 5.40 -15.54
C ILE A 387 21.59 6.44 -15.54
N GLN A 388 20.79 6.50 -14.49
CA GLN A 388 19.50 7.20 -14.49
C GLN A 388 19.31 8.07 -13.25
N ARG A 389 18.60 9.19 -13.47
CA ARG A 389 18.09 10.05 -12.41
C ARG A 389 16.64 10.40 -12.68
N TYR A 390 15.79 10.14 -11.71
CA TYR A 390 14.38 10.53 -11.68
C TYR A 390 14.11 11.57 -10.62
N ASP A 391 13.56 12.72 -11.03
CA ASP A 391 13.07 13.77 -10.15
C ASP A 391 11.54 13.73 -10.16
N HIS A 392 10.90 13.50 -9.02
CA HIS A 392 9.43 13.44 -8.86
C HIS A 392 8.94 14.58 -8.00
N ALA A 393 7.84 15.20 -8.40
CA ALA A 393 7.11 16.17 -7.60
C ALA A 393 5.61 15.87 -7.70
N GLY A 394 4.99 15.55 -6.57
CA GLY A 394 3.57 15.22 -6.49
C GLY A 394 2.85 16.06 -5.46
N ASN A 395 1.61 16.43 -5.73
CA ASN A 395 0.70 16.99 -4.75
C ASN A 395 -0.72 16.48 -4.97
N GLN A 396 -1.47 16.40 -3.87
CA GLN A 396 -2.85 15.94 -3.86
C GLN A 396 -3.64 16.81 -2.90
N LEU A 397 -4.83 17.22 -3.32
CA LEU A 397 -5.85 17.80 -2.46
C LEU A 397 -7.11 16.92 -2.56
N THR A 398 -7.61 16.45 -1.42
CA THR A 398 -8.84 15.69 -1.34
C THR A 398 -9.83 16.36 -0.39
N PHE A 399 -11.07 16.46 -0.85
CA PHE A 399 -12.24 16.77 -0.02
C PHE A 399 -13.15 15.55 -0.01
N GLN A 400 -13.66 15.16 1.16
CA GLN A 400 -14.62 14.07 1.30
C GLN A 400 -15.68 14.46 2.32
N ALA A 401 -16.95 14.25 1.97
CA ALA A 401 -18.07 14.38 2.91
C ALA A 401 -18.84 13.04 2.89
N ASN A 402 -19.05 12.47 4.06
CA ASN A 402 -19.78 11.24 4.27
C ASN A 402 -20.91 11.47 5.27
N ILE A 403 -22.11 11.11 4.91
CA ILE A 403 -23.25 11.01 5.82
C ILE A 403 -23.66 9.55 5.92
N ASN A 404 -23.83 9.06 7.12
CA ASN A 404 -24.30 7.71 7.36
C ASN A 404 -25.18 7.67 8.59
N GLY A 405 -26.12 6.74 8.60
CA GLY A 405 -27.04 6.63 9.73
C GLY A 405 -28.04 5.49 9.60
N ALA A 406 -28.89 5.39 10.58
CA ALA A 406 -29.97 4.44 10.68
C ALA A 406 -31.33 5.10 10.53
N PHE A 407 -32.28 4.40 9.93
CA PHE A 407 -33.65 4.86 9.75
C PHE A 407 -34.64 3.71 9.95
N GLN A 408 -35.87 4.04 10.33
CA GLN A 408 -36.96 3.08 10.50
C GLN A 408 -37.82 3.03 9.24
N ALA A 409 -38.02 1.81 8.71
CA ALA A 409 -38.97 1.57 7.64
C ALA A 409 -39.52 0.14 7.73
N LEU A 410 -40.78 -0.07 7.34
CA LEU A 410 -41.42 -1.38 7.38
C LEU A 410 -41.34 -2.09 8.74
N GLY A 411 -41.37 -1.31 9.83
CA GLY A 411 -41.25 -1.81 11.21
C GLY A 411 -39.87 -2.29 11.65
N ARG A 412 -38.82 -2.00 10.84
CA ARG A 412 -37.44 -2.42 11.08
C ARG A 412 -36.44 -1.28 10.92
N GLN A 413 -35.32 -1.42 11.60
CA GLN A 413 -34.19 -0.49 11.46
C GLN A 413 -33.33 -0.90 10.26
N HIS A 414 -33.01 0.08 9.41
CA HIS A 414 -32.16 -0.01 8.24
C HIS A 414 -31.02 1.01 8.36
N GLU A 415 -29.99 0.85 7.53
CA GLU A 415 -28.85 1.78 7.51
C GLU A 415 -28.65 2.33 6.11
N ALA A 416 -28.19 3.59 6.03
CA ALA A 416 -27.87 4.21 4.75
C ALA A 416 -26.59 5.05 4.88
N PHE A 417 -25.94 5.24 3.74
CA PHE A 417 -24.82 6.15 3.61
C PHE A 417 -24.83 6.88 2.27
N ALA A 418 -24.24 8.06 2.25
CA ALA A 418 -23.85 8.75 1.03
C ALA A 418 -22.49 9.42 1.23
N THR A 419 -21.62 9.33 0.23
CA THR A 419 -20.26 9.90 0.27
C THR A 419 -20.02 10.69 -1.01
N TYR A 420 -19.70 11.96 -0.89
CA TYR A 420 -19.11 12.74 -1.96
C TYR A 420 -17.61 12.85 -1.75
N SER A 421 -16.84 12.70 -2.82
CA SER A 421 -15.39 12.86 -2.80
C SER A 421 -14.92 13.66 -4.01
N TYR A 422 -13.99 14.58 -3.77
CA TYR A 422 -13.25 15.31 -4.77
C TYR A 422 -11.77 15.10 -4.53
N THR A 423 -11.03 14.67 -5.54
CA THR A 423 -9.56 14.52 -5.45
C THR A 423 -8.94 15.15 -6.68
N ARG A 424 -7.94 15.99 -6.46
CA ARG A 424 -7.07 16.50 -7.49
C ARG A 424 -5.64 16.10 -7.18
N GLU A 425 -5.04 15.35 -8.10
CA GLU A 425 -3.64 14.91 -8.02
C GLU A 425 -2.85 15.48 -9.19
N ARG A 426 -1.62 15.89 -8.91
CA ARG A 426 -0.63 16.26 -9.90
C ARG A 426 0.66 15.53 -9.62
N LEU A 427 1.24 14.94 -10.65
CA LEU A 427 2.54 14.28 -10.59
C LEU A 427 3.38 14.68 -11.80
N ASP A 428 4.52 15.28 -11.53
CA ASP A 428 5.55 15.62 -12.52
C ASP A 428 6.75 14.69 -12.30
N ILE A 429 7.22 14.03 -13.36
CA ILE A 429 8.41 13.17 -13.34
C ILE A 429 9.35 13.65 -14.43
N ARG A 430 10.62 13.83 -14.09
CA ARG A 430 11.70 14.14 -15.02
C ARG A 430 12.75 13.06 -14.96
N ASP A 431 13.09 12.53 -16.12
CA ASP A 431 14.08 11.47 -16.29
C ASP A 431 15.32 12.07 -16.99
N ARG A 432 16.49 11.82 -16.41
CA ARG A 432 17.78 12.06 -17.04
C ARG A 432 18.52 10.74 -17.12
N SER A 433 19.16 10.48 -18.24
CA SER A 433 20.00 9.30 -18.38
C SER A 433 21.29 9.64 -19.12
N GLU A 434 22.35 8.95 -18.71
CA GLU A 434 23.61 8.88 -19.43
C GLU A 434 23.65 7.62 -20.30
N ASP A 435 24.34 7.67 -21.42
CA ASP A 435 24.56 6.51 -22.27
C ASP A 435 25.47 5.49 -21.57
N THR A 436 25.13 4.23 -21.68
CA THR A 436 25.91 3.15 -21.09
C THR A 436 27.07 2.70 -22.00
N ASP A 437 27.11 3.14 -23.27
CA ASP A 437 28.13 2.83 -24.27
C ASP A 437 28.46 1.34 -24.38
N ASP A 438 27.42 0.47 -24.23
CA ASP A 438 27.54 -0.99 -24.22
C ASP A 438 28.56 -1.55 -23.20
N ARG A 439 28.92 -0.78 -22.18
CA ARG A 439 29.81 -1.22 -21.10
C ARG A 439 29.27 -2.46 -20.41
N SER A 440 30.13 -3.45 -20.23
CA SER A 440 29.83 -4.68 -19.52
C SER A 440 30.90 -4.96 -18.47
N PHE A 441 30.49 -5.51 -17.33
CA PHE A 441 31.41 -5.81 -16.22
C PHE A 441 31.18 -7.23 -15.74
N ASN A 442 32.23 -7.82 -15.16
CA ASN A 442 32.17 -9.16 -14.62
C ASN A 442 31.46 -9.15 -13.26
N VAL A 443 30.35 -9.89 -13.13
CA VAL A 443 29.52 -9.91 -11.92
C VAL A 443 30.22 -10.47 -10.69
N TYR A 444 31.29 -11.24 -10.86
CA TYR A 444 32.04 -11.85 -9.74
C TYR A 444 33.13 -10.94 -9.19
N THR A 445 33.53 -9.91 -9.91
CA THR A 445 34.57 -8.97 -9.50
C THR A 445 34.08 -7.53 -9.43
N PHE A 446 32.80 -7.31 -9.66
CA PHE A 446 32.18 -6.01 -9.63
C PHE A 446 32.18 -5.42 -8.20
N THR A 447 32.57 -4.16 -8.07
CA THR A 447 32.76 -3.48 -6.79
C THR A 447 31.83 -2.29 -6.56
N GLY A 448 31.13 -1.84 -7.63
CA GLY A 448 30.25 -0.67 -7.61
C GLY A 448 30.99 0.68 -7.74
N TYR A 449 32.30 0.67 -7.97
CA TYR A 449 33.11 1.88 -8.24
C TYR A 449 33.44 2.10 -9.71
N GLU A 450 33.09 1.17 -10.57
CA GLU A 450 33.50 1.12 -11.98
C GLU A 450 32.93 2.30 -12.80
N VAL A 451 31.85 2.89 -12.33
CA VAL A 451 31.22 4.04 -12.95
C VAL A 451 31.11 5.19 -11.95
N PRO A 452 31.71 6.37 -12.23
CA PRO A 452 31.61 7.52 -11.36
C PRO A 452 30.19 8.12 -11.37
N LEU A 453 29.83 8.83 -10.30
CA LEU A 453 28.57 9.59 -10.25
C LEU A 453 28.56 10.65 -11.38
N PRO A 454 27.56 10.64 -12.26
CA PRO A 454 27.45 11.61 -13.35
C PRO A 454 27.26 13.04 -12.85
N ASN A 455 27.77 13.99 -13.60
CA ASN A 455 27.41 15.40 -13.41
C ASN A 455 26.05 15.68 -14.07
N TRP A 456 24.96 15.46 -13.36
CA TRP A 456 23.60 15.62 -13.87
C TRP A 456 23.27 17.03 -14.37
N SER A 457 24.11 18.02 -14.10
CA SER A 457 23.88 19.40 -14.59
C SER A 457 24.16 19.58 -16.08
N VAL A 458 24.92 18.66 -16.69
CA VAL A 458 25.26 18.71 -18.12
C VAL A 458 24.29 17.86 -18.98
N TYR A 459 23.39 17.11 -18.35
CA TYR A 459 22.40 16.29 -19.04
C TYR A 459 21.04 16.97 -19.04
N ASP A 460 20.46 17.15 -20.22
CA ASP A 460 19.06 17.47 -20.36
C ASP A 460 18.18 16.30 -19.90
N PHE A 461 16.92 16.56 -19.54
CA PHE A 461 15.99 15.47 -19.24
C PHE A 461 15.64 14.72 -20.54
N GLN A 462 15.71 13.37 -20.45
CA GLN A 462 15.40 12.49 -21.57
C GLN A 462 13.89 12.35 -21.76
N SER A 463 13.14 12.35 -20.67
CA SER A 463 11.69 12.34 -20.71
C SER A 463 11.07 13.15 -19.59
N PHE A 464 9.86 13.64 -19.85
CA PHE A 464 9.04 14.35 -18.88
C PHE A 464 7.64 13.78 -18.90
N VAL A 465 7.16 13.37 -17.72
CA VAL A 465 5.77 12.91 -17.52
C VAL A 465 5.05 13.96 -16.71
N HIS A 466 3.98 14.49 -17.25
CA HIS A 466 3.01 15.31 -16.55
C HIS A 466 1.70 14.58 -16.44
N ASN A 467 1.19 14.43 -15.23
CA ASN A 467 0.02 13.64 -14.98
C ASN A 467 -0.90 14.33 -13.96
N ASN A 468 -1.97 14.92 -14.45
CA ASN A 468 -3.01 15.52 -13.62
C ASN A 468 -4.24 14.62 -13.61
N PHE A 469 -4.73 14.33 -12.40
CA PHE A 469 -6.02 13.68 -12.21
C PHE A 469 -6.97 14.57 -11.46
N THR A 470 -8.20 14.63 -11.90
CA THR A 470 -9.30 15.16 -11.12
C THR A 470 -10.41 14.13 -11.09
N THR A 471 -10.83 13.74 -9.89
CA THR A 471 -11.87 12.74 -9.70
C THR A 471 -12.97 13.31 -8.83
N HIS A 472 -14.21 13.22 -9.29
CA HIS A 472 -15.41 13.42 -8.49
C HIS A 472 -16.07 12.07 -8.29
N GLY A 473 -16.46 11.75 -7.08
CA GLY A 473 -17.18 10.52 -6.78
C GLY A 473 -18.40 10.79 -5.91
N LEU A 474 -19.52 10.22 -6.29
CA LEU A 474 -20.72 10.18 -5.46
C LEU A 474 -21.09 8.71 -5.26
N ALA A 475 -20.95 8.20 -4.05
CA ALA A 475 -21.36 6.87 -3.65
C ALA A 475 -22.57 6.96 -2.73
N ALA A 476 -23.52 6.06 -2.90
CA ALA A 476 -24.65 5.92 -1.99
C ALA A 476 -25.07 4.45 -1.87
N GLY A 477 -25.59 4.07 -0.73
CA GLY A 477 -26.08 2.73 -0.50
C GLY A 477 -26.97 2.63 0.72
N VAL A 478 -27.73 1.54 0.74
CA VAL A 478 -28.61 1.16 1.84
C VAL A 478 -28.35 -0.28 2.26
N ARG A 479 -28.32 -0.54 3.56
CA ARG A 479 -28.37 -1.86 4.15
C ARG A 479 -29.76 -2.09 4.70
N LEU A 480 -30.51 -2.92 4.01
CA LEU A 480 -31.86 -3.32 4.37
C LEU A 480 -31.80 -4.56 5.26
N ASN A 481 -32.63 -4.58 6.31
CA ASN A 481 -32.79 -5.71 7.21
C ASN A 481 -34.24 -6.22 7.08
N PRO A 482 -34.59 -6.98 6.01
CA PRO A 482 -35.95 -7.42 5.77
C PRO A 482 -36.43 -8.48 6.78
N ALA A 483 -35.51 -9.21 7.40
CA ALA A 483 -35.72 -10.11 8.50
C ALA A 483 -34.57 -10.01 9.50
N ASP A 484 -34.65 -10.64 10.66
CA ASP A 484 -33.59 -10.56 11.69
C ASP A 484 -32.30 -11.24 11.26
N ASP A 485 -32.43 -12.24 10.38
CA ASP A 485 -31.35 -13.05 9.84
C ASP A 485 -30.92 -12.69 8.42
N TRP A 486 -31.60 -11.72 7.77
CA TRP A 486 -31.29 -11.30 6.39
C TRP A 486 -30.88 -9.84 6.33
N HIS A 487 -29.74 -9.60 5.70
CA HIS A 487 -29.19 -8.26 5.46
C HIS A 487 -28.83 -8.12 4.00
N VAL A 488 -29.40 -7.12 3.34
CA VAL A 488 -29.18 -6.85 1.92
C VAL A 488 -28.59 -5.45 1.76
N LEU A 489 -27.33 -5.37 1.34
CA LEU A 489 -26.66 -4.11 1.06
C LEU A 489 -26.62 -3.87 -0.45
N VAL A 490 -27.22 -2.78 -0.89
CA VAL A 490 -27.20 -2.32 -2.27
C VAL A 490 -26.60 -0.93 -2.31
N GLY A 491 -25.64 -0.74 -3.19
CA GLY A 491 -24.98 0.55 -3.34
C GLY A 491 -24.47 0.76 -4.77
N THR A 492 -24.20 1.98 -5.08
CA THR A 492 -23.56 2.37 -6.34
C THR A 492 -22.66 3.58 -6.12
N ARG A 493 -21.65 3.71 -6.96
CA ARG A 493 -20.84 4.91 -7.05
C ARG A 493 -20.83 5.41 -8.48
N TYR A 494 -21.11 6.68 -8.67
CA TYR A 494 -20.78 7.38 -9.88
C TYR A 494 -19.43 8.07 -9.69
N SER A 495 -18.47 7.79 -10.58
CA SER A 495 -17.20 8.48 -10.61
C SER A 495 -17.04 9.19 -11.95
N HIS A 496 -16.81 10.49 -11.88
CA HIS A 496 -16.37 11.29 -13.02
C HIS A 496 -14.86 11.53 -12.87
N TRP A 497 -14.11 11.18 -13.89
CA TRP A 497 -12.67 11.20 -13.90
C TRP A 497 -12.18 11.99 -15.11
N HIS A 498 -11.28 12.91 -14.83
CA HIS A 498 -10.57 13.68 -15.84
C HIS A 498 -9.08 13.48 -15.66
N ARG A 499 -8.40 13.13 -16.72
CA ARG A 499 -6.95 12.96 -16.74
C ARG A 499 -6.38 13.76 -17.89
N ASP A 500 -5.46 14.64 -17.55
CA ASP A 500 -4.55 15.31 -18.45
C ASP A 500 -3.16 14.69 -18.27
N TYR A 501 -2.69 14.00 -19.29
CA TYR A 501 -1.44 13.25 -19.28
C TYR A 501 -0.59 13.65 -20.48
N ALA A 502 0.63 14.06 -20.21
CA ALA A 502 1.62 14.31 -21.23
C ALA A 502 2.87 13.48 -20.96
N TYR A 503 3.32 12.73 -21.95
CA TYR A 503 4.62 12.09 -21.97
C TYR A 503 5.44 12.67 -23.10
N LEU A 504 6.46 13.46 -22.75
CA LEU A 504 7.31 14.15 -23.68
C LEU A 504 8.69 13.50 -23.66
N TYR A 505 9.20 13.11 -24.82
CA TYR A 505 10.58 12.70 -25.00
C TYR A 505 11.41 13.90 -25.43
N ASN A 506 12.57 14.08 -24.80
CA ASN A 506 13.62 14.95 -25.30
C ASN A 506 14.72 14.09 -25.93
N THR A 507 15.47 14.62 -26.84
CA THR A 507 16.45 13.83 -27.60
C THR A 507 17.82 13.84 -26.98
N ARG A 508 18.55 12.78 -27.21
CA ARG A 508 19.94 12.62 -26.79
C ARG A 508 20.93 13.55 -27.49
N ASN A 509 20.60 14.29 -28.51
CA ASN A 509 21.53 15.13 -29.28
C ASN A 509 20.91 16.45 -29.79
N GLY A 510 19.94 17.03 -29.05
CA GLY A 510 19.29 18.28 -29.46
C GLY A 510 18.39 18.13 -30.71
N GLN A 511 18.29 16.95 -31.27
CA GLN A 511 17.31 16.64 -32.32
C GLN A 511 16.06 16.08 -31.67
N ALA A 512 14.92 16.74 -31.85
CA ALA A 512 13.63 16.23 -31.39
C ALA A 512 13.45 14.78 -31.91
N ASP A 513 13.38 13.79 -31.00
CA ASP A 513 13.04 12.44 -31.40
C ASP A 513 11.70 12.53 -32.13
N ALA A 514 11.61 11.95 -33.31
CA ALA A 514 10.40 11.92 -34.13
C ALA A 514 9.22 11.19 -33.44
N ARG A 515 9.38 10.77 -32.17
CA ARG A 515 8.29 10.23 -31.37
C ARG A 515 7.34 11.34 -31.00
N THR A 516 6.18 11.33 -31.59
CA THR A 516 5.09 12.24 -31.24
C THR A 516 4.82 12.15 -29.74
N PRO A 517 4.76 13.28 -29.01
CA PRO A 517 4.42 13.26 -27.59
C PRO A 517 3.08 12.56 -27.39
N THR A 518 3.00 11.71 -26.37
CA THR A 518 1.71 11.12 -26.00
C THR A 518 0.97 12.14 -25.16
N LEU A 519 -0.03 12.76 -25.76
CA LEU A 519 -0.95 13.67 -25.07
C LEU A 519 -2.29 12.97 -24.95
N VAL A 520 -2.84 12.91 -23.74
CA VAL A 520 -4.13 12.30 -23.47
C VAL A 520 -4.91 13.24 -22.57
N ASP A 521 -6.01 13.74 -23.09
CA ASP A 521 -7.03 14.44 -22.33
C ASP A 521 -8.31 13.60 -22.40
N VAL A 522 -8.69 13.02 -21.26
CA VAL A 522 -9.84 12.12 -21.16
C VAL A 522 -10.72 12.53 -19.99
N SER A 523 -11.98 12.81 -20.29
CA SER A 523 -13.00 13.13 -19.29
C SER A 523 -14.19 12.18 -19.47
N LYS A 524 -14.45 11.32 -18.48
CA LYS A 524 -15.53 10.32 -18.54
C LYS A 524 -16.11 10.02 -17.18
N GLY A 525 -17.38 9.62 -17.17
CA GLY A 525 -18.08 9.16 -15.97
C GLY A 525 -18.55 7.71 -16.10
N ARG A 526 -18.61 7.00 -14.98
CA ARG A 526 -19.12 5.64 -14.91
C ARG A 526 -19.74 5.32 -13.56
N PHE A 527 -20.83 4.53 -13.60
CA PHE A 527 -21.41 3.88 -12.42
C PHE A 527 -20.74 2.52 -12.16
N VAL A 528 -20.52 2.23 -10.89
CA VAL A 528 -20.06 0.92 -10.41
C VAL A 528 -21.03 0.40 -9.34
N PRO A 529 -21.72 -0.70 -9.61
CA PRO A 529 -22.67 -1.28 -8.66
C PRO A 529 -21.97 -2.13 -7.58
N TYR A 530 -22.65 -2.27 -6.46
CA TYR A 530 -22.31 -3.15 -5.36
C TYR A 530 -23.60 -3.80 -4.82
N VAL A 531 -23.57 -5.12 -4.64
CA VAL A 531 -24.65 -5.87 -3.99
C VAL A 531 -24.03 -6.90 -3.05
N GLY A 532 -24.45 -6.87 -1.80
CA GLY A 532 -24.06 -7.85 -0.79
C GLY A 532 -25.31 -8.39 -0.09
N ILE A 533 -25.43 -9.69 0.00
CA ILE A 533 -26.50 -10.36 0.74
C ILE A 533 -25.84 -11.20 1.84
N THR A 534 -26.26 -11.01 3.07
CA THR A 534 -25.81 -11.79 4.21
C THR A 534 -27.01 -12.50 4.84
N TYR A 535 -26.85 -13.78 5.11
CA TYR A 535 -27.80 -14.59 5.85
C TYR A 535 -27.15 -15.09 7.13
N ASP A 536 -27.67 -14.69 8.28
CA ASP A 536 -27.23 -15.11 9.59
C ASP A 536 -27.86 -16.46 9.96
N LEU A 537 -27.09 -17.55 9.83
CA LEU A 537 -27.53 -18.90 10.22
C LEU A 537 -27.80 -18.95 11.73
N ASN A 538 -27.02 -18.23 12.50
CA ASN A 538 -27.15 -18.04 13.95
C ASN A 538 -26.32 -16.86 14.42
N ALA A 539 -26.27 -16.57 15.71
CA ALA A 539 -25.53 -15.44 16.29
C ALA A 539 -24.03 -15.42 15.91
N ASN A 540 -23.44 -16.56 15.57
CA ASN A 540 -22.02 -16.69 15.33
C ASN A 540 -21.68 -16.90 13.85
N ASN A 541 -22.60 -17.39 13.02
CA ASN A 541 -22.29 -17.83 11.66
C ASN A 541 -23.16 -17.13 10.63
N SER A 542 -22.56 -16.66 9.55
CA SER A 542 -23.24 -16.04 8.43
C SER A 542 -22.73 -16.56 7.09
N PHE A 543 -23.62 -16.72 6.12
CA PHE A 543 -23.27 -16.90 4.72
C PHE A 543 -23.45 -15.59 3.98
N TYR A 544 -22.66 -15.34 2.94
CA TYR A 544 -22.83 -14.15 2.12
C TYR A 544 -22.64 -14.42 0.63
N LEU A 545 -23.31 -13.61 -0.17
CA LEU A 545 -23.09 -13.43 -1.60
C LEU A 545 -22.65 -11.99 -1.84
N ASN A 546 -21.67 -11.80 -2.70
CA ASN A 546 -21.22 -10.46 -3.11
C ASN A 546 -21.07 -10.36 -4.61
N TYR A 547 -21.55 -9.26 -5.13
CA TYR A 547 -21.16 -8.71 -6.42
C TYR A 547 -20.61 -7.31 -6.24
N SER A 548 -19.40 -7.06 -6.71
CA SER A 548 -18.80 -5.73 -6.69
C SER A 548 -18.06 -5.45 -7.99
N SER A 549 -18.04 -4.19 -8.40
CA SER A 549 -17.36 -3.76 -9.62
C SER A 549 -16.36 -2.65 -9.34
N VAL A 550 -15.41 -2.48 -10.24
CA VAL A 550 -14.43 -1.40 -10.29
C VAL A 550 -14.08 -1.11 -11.74
N PHE A 551 -13.57 0.06 -12.03
CA PHE A 551 -13.09 0.38 -13.37
C PHE A 551 -11.86 1.27 -13.33
N LYS A 552 -11.09 1.27 -14.43
CA LYS A 552 -10.12 2.31 -14.72
C LYS A 552 -10.13 2.65 -16.21
N TYR A 553 -9.79 3.89 -16.55
CA TYR A 553 -9.73 4.30 -17.94
C TYR A 553 -8.40 3.89 -18.57
N ASN A 554 -8.46 3.40 -19.80
CA ASN A 554 -7.30 3.14 -20.62
C ASN A 554 -6.80 4.44 -21.25
N VAL A 555 -5.49 4.64 -21.17
CA VAL A 555 -4.77 5.68 -21.95
C VAL A 555 -4.16 5.11 -23.22
N ASN A 556 -4.19 3.79 -23.37
CA ASN A 556 -3.67 3.06 -24.52
C ASN A 556 -4.65 3.17 -25.68
N VAL A 557 -4.13 3.32 -26.91
CA VAL A 557 -4.93 3.47 -28.11
C VAL A 557 -5.07 2.16 -28.88
N GLY A 558 -6.22 1.96 -29.47
CA GLY A 558 -6.52 0.85 -30.40
C GLY A 558 -5.92 1.07 -31.79
N ALA A 559 -6.18 0.13 -32.69
CA ALA A 559 -5.75 0.20 -34.09
C ALA A 559 -6.32 1.41 -34.86
N ASP A 560 -7.44 1.96 -34.38
CA ASP A 560 -8.10 3.16 -34.91
C ASP A 560 -7.53 4.47 -34.34
N GLY A 561 -6.48 4.39 -33.53
CA GLY A 561 -5.87 5.56 -32.86
C GLY A 561 -6.69 6.14 -31.71
N LYS A 562 -7.85 5.56 -31.36
CA LYS A 562 -8.71 6.04 -30.25
C LYS A 562 -8.37 5.28 -28.96
N PRO A 563 -8.57 5.92 -27.78
CA PRO A 563 -8.43 5.25 -26.51
C PRO A 563 -9.30 4.00 -26.41
N LEU A 564 -8.75 2.92 -25.87
CA LEU A 564 -9.50 1.68 -25.62
C LEU A 564 -10.66 1.92 -24.64
N PRO A 565 -11.71 1.06 -24.66
CA PRO A 565 -12.73 1.06 -23.62
C PRO A 565 -12.12 0.98 -22.23
N ALA A 566 -12.81 1.53 -21.22
CA ALA A 566 -12.38 1.42 -19.84
C ALA A 566 -12.22 -0.07 -19.43
N THR A 567 -11.13 -0.38 -18.73
CA THR A 567 -10.99 -1.66 -18.07
C THR A 567 -12.01 -1.78 -16.96
N VAL A 568 -12.71 -2.90 -16.86
CA VAL A 568 -13.77 -3.16 -15.86
C VAL A 568 -13.47 -4.46 -15.14
N GLY A 569 -13.38 -4.40 -13.82
CA GLY A 569 -13.25 -5.56 -12.97
C GLY A 569 -14.55 -5.89 -12.27
N ASN A 570 -15.02 -7.13 -12.40
CA ASN A 570 -16.21 -7.64 -11.73
C ASN A 570 -15.80 -8.76 -10.79
N ASN A 571 -16.18 -8.66 -9.53
CA ASN A 571 -15.90 -9.64 -8.48
C ASN A 571 -17.20 -10.29 -8.02
N TYR A 572 -17.18 -11.62 -7.91
CA TYR A 572 -18.25 -12.46 -7.39
C TYR A 572 -17.71 -13.29 -6.25
N GLU A 573 -18.38 -13.29 -5.11
CA GLU A 573 -17.99 -14.10 -3.96
C GLU A 573 -19.20 -14.83 -3.37
N LEU A 574 -18.97 -16.07 -2.97
CA LEU A 574 -19.81 -16.85 -2.07
C LEU A 574 -18.96 -17.21 -0.87
N GLY A 575 -19.36 -16.80 0.33
CA GLY A 575 -18.55 -17.05 1.51
C GLY A 575 -19.35 -17.38 2.75
N TRP A 576 -18.63 -17.91 3.73
CA TRP A 576 -19.06 -18.16 5.10
C TRP A 576 -18.14 -17.38 6.02
N LYS A 577 -18.72 -16.74 7.03
CA LYS A 577 -18.02 -16.02 8.09
C LYS A 577 -18.54 -16.41 9.45
N SER A 578 -17.64 -16.44 10.41
CA SER A 578 -17.98 -16.80 11.78
C SER A 578 -17.25 -15.93 12.77
N VAL A 579 -17.89 -15.65 13.89
CA VAL A 579 -17.37 -14.86 15.01
C VAL A 579 -17.56 -15.62 16.33
N TRP A 580 -16.50 -15.63 17.15
CA TRP A 580 -16.45 -16.32 18.42
C TRP A 580 -15.86 -15.42 19.50
N HIS A 581 -16.04 -15.76 20.78
CA HIS A 581 -15.47 -15.04 21.91
C HIS A 581 -15.80 -13.54 21.88
N ASP A 582 -17.08 -13.20 21.66
CA ASP A 582 -17.60 -11.83 21.63
C ASP A 582 -16.85 -10.93 20.60
N GLY A 583 -16.55 -11.47 19.44
CA GLY A 583 -15.89 -10.74 18.35
C GLY A 583 -14.35 -10.81 18.37
N ARG A 584 -13.75 -11.51 19.34
CA ARG A 584 -12.28 -11.61 19.46
C ARG A 584 -11.65 -12.65 18.54
N LEU A 585 -12.43 -13.57 17.96
CA LEU A 585 -11.98 -14.53 16.98
C LEU A 585 -12.91 -14.50 15.77
N ASN A 586 -12.33 -14.25 14.60
CA ASN A 586 -13.03 -14.24 13.31
C ASN A 586 -12.51 -15.35 12.41
N THR A 587 -13.43 -16.00 11.69
CA THR A 587 -13.11 -16.99 10.65
C THR A 587 -13.86 -16.63 9.38
N ALA A 588 -13.24 -16.81 8.23
CA ALA A 588 -13.85 -16.56 6.92
C ALA A 588 -13.36 -17.58 5.90
N VAL A 589 -14.27 -18.04 5.05
CA VAL A 589 -13.96 -18.85 3.86
C VAL A 589 -14.75 -18.26 2.69
N ALA A 590 -14.10 -18.00 1.57
CA ALA A 590 -14.74 -17.44 0.39
C ALA A 590 -14.29 -18.12 -0.89
N LEU A 591 -15.23 -18.54 -1.71
CA LEU A 591 -15.03 -18.86 -3.11
C LEU A 591 -15.17 -17.55 -3.90
N PHE A 592 -14.20 -17.26 -4.77
CA PHE A 592 -14.22 -16.05 -5.56
C PHE A 592 -14.03 -16.30 -7.06
N ARG A 593 -14.58 -15.39 -7.86
CA ARG A 593 -14.28 -15.21 -9.27
C ARG A 593 -14.17 -13.74 -9.57
N VAL A 594 -13.07 -13.34 -10.21
CA VAL A 594 -12.83 -11.99 -10.70
C VAL A 594 -12.64 -12.04 -12.21
N ASP A 595 -13.46 -11.31 -12.93
CA ASP A 595 -13.30 -11.09 -14.36
C ASP A 595 -12.87 -9.64 -14.59
N GLN A 596 -11.80 -9.44 -15.37
CA GLN A 596 -11.36 -8.11 -15.79
C GLN A 596 -11.45 -8.03 -17.32
N ASP A 597 -12.31 -7.16 -17.80
CA ASP A 597 -12.56 -6.91 -19.21
C ASP A 597 -11.78 -5.69 -19.71
N ASN A 598 -11.46 -5.67 -21.00
CA ASN A 598 -10.80 -4.56 -21.70
C ASN A 598 -9.40 -4.23 -21.15
N THR A 599 -8.67 -5.22 -20.63
CA THR A 599 -7.26 -5.05 -20.31
C THR A 599 -6.47 -4.76 -21.58
N ALA A 600 -5.71 -3.66 -21.56
CA ALA A 600 -4.90 -3.28 -22.71
C ALA A 600 -3.68 -4.22 -22.85
N VAL A 601 -3.59 -4.92 -23.94
CA VAL A 601 -2.45 -5.78 -24.31
C VAL A 601 -1.78 -5.22 -25.55
N ASN A 602 -0.46 -5.07 -25.53
CA ASN A 602 0.30 -4.60 -26.67
C ASN A 602 0.18 -5.58 -27.84
N SER A 603 -0.36 -5.12 -28.97
CA SER A 603 -0.52 -5.94 -30.19
C SER A 603 0.80 -6.32 -30.86
N ARG A 604 1.91 -5.63 -30.50
CA ARG A 604 3.21 -5.64 -31.20
C ARG A 604 3.15 -5.16 -32.65
N GLN A 605 2.05 -4.57 -33.06
CA GLN A 605 1.86 -3.96 -34.37
C GLN A 605 1.77 -2.44 -34.23
N ARG A 606 2.26 -1.72 -35.22
CA ARG A 606 2.32 -0.26 -35.22
C ARG A 606 1.05 0.33 -35.84
N LEU A 607 0.70 1.53 -35.40
CA LEU A 607 -0.34 2.34 -36.04
C LEU A 607 0.10 2.75 -37.46
N ASN A 608 -0.86 2.80 -38.37
CA ASN A 608 -0.65 3.29 -39.74
C ASN A 608 -0.82 4.82 -39.86
N ASP A 609 -0.43 5.56 -38.83
CA ASP A 609 -0.60 7.01 -38.72
C ASP A 609 0.72 7.80 -38.90
N GLY A 610 1.77 7.13 -39.39
CA GLY A 610 3.11 7.71 -39.51
C GLY A 610 3.86 7.82 -38.17
N THR A 611 3.21 7.59 -37.04
CA THR A 611 3.85 7.50 -35.73
C THR A 611 4.44 6.09 -35.57
N ARG A 612 5.58 5.94 -34.90
CA ARG A 612 6.15 4.62 -34.62
C ARG A 612 5.49 3.93 -33.41
N ARG A 613 4.29 4.39 -32.97
CA ARG A 613 3.60 3.87 -31.80
C ARG A 613 2.99 2.50 -32.06
N PHE A 614 3.04 1.63 -31.06
CA PHE A 614 2.26 0.38 -31.06
C PHE A 614 0.81 0.67 -30.69
N TYR A 615 -0.12 -0.06 -31.30
CA TYR A 615 -1.49 -0.06 -30.80
C TYR A 615 -1.74 -1.22 -29.82
N TRP A 616 -2.79 -1.12 -29.05
CA TRP A 616 -3.18 -2.07 -28.04
C TRP A 616 -4.54 -2.70 -28.39
N VAL A 617 -4.74 -3.91 -27.87
CA VAL A 617 -6.01 -4.63 -28.05
C VAL A 617 -6.61 -4.95 -26.69
N PRO A 618 -7.96 -4.88 -26.56
CA PRO A 618 -8.63 -5.23 -25.32
C PRO A 618 -8.66 -6.75 -25.16
N LEU A 619 -8.36 -7.23 -23.95
CA LEU A 619 -8.38 -8.65 -23.62
C LEU A 619 -9.07 -8.87 -22.28
N THR A 620 -9.74 -10.01 -22.11
CA THR A 620 -10.40 -10.39 -20.85
C THR A 620 -9.52 -11.36 -20.07
N MET A 621 -9.37 -11.11 -18.77
CA MET A 621 -8.66 -11.93 -17.80
C MET A 621 -9.63 -12.45 -16.74
N ARG A 622 -9.42 -13.70 -16.29
CA ARG A 622 -10.19 -14.31 -15.20
C ARG A 622 -9.29 -14.90 -14.14
N SER A 623 -9.60 -14.57 -12.88
CA SER A 623 -9.05 -15.23 -11.70
C SER A 623 -10.17 -15.86 -10.89
N GLN A 624 -9.96 -17.07 -10.38
CA GLN A 624 -10.92 -17.76 -9.54
C GLN A 624 -10.21 -18.64 -8.51
N GLY A 625 -10.80 -18.82 -7.34
CA GLY A 625 -10.14 -19.57 -6.28
C GLY A 625 -10.89 -19.56 -4.96
N LEU A 626 -10.11 -19.76 -3.91
CA LEU A 626 -10.56 -19.85 -2.51
C LEU A 626 -9.64 -19.02 -1.63
N ASP A 627 -10.24 -18.25 -0.74
CA ASP A 627 -9.57 -17.61 0.41
C ASP A 627 -10.14 -18.23 1.70
N ALA A 628 -9.27 -18.58 2.65
CA ALA A 628 -9.66 -19.00 4.01
C ALA A 628 -8.79 -18.24 5.01
N GLU A 629 -9.38 -17.73 6.08
CA GLU A 629 -8.68 -16.96 7.11
C GLU A 629 -9.30 -17.21 8.49
N ILE A 630 -8.44 -17.29 9.50
CA ILE A 630 -8.78 -17.22 10.92
C ILE A 630 -7.89 -16.19 11.58
N SER A 631 -8.45 -15.28 12.38
CA SER A 631 -7.69 -14.23 13.07
C SER A 631 -8.33 -13.87 14.41
N GLY A 632 -7.51 -13.73 15.45
CA GLY A 632 -7.94 -13.33 16.78
C GLY A 632 -7.47 -14.24 17.91
N ASP A 633 -8.22 -14.25 19.00
CA ASP A 633 -7.88 -14.95 20.22
C ASP A 633 -8.58 -16.31 20.28
N ILE A 634 -7.82 -17.41 20.13
CA ILE A 634 -8.31 -18.79 20.30
C ILE A 634 -8.64 -19.03 21.78
N THR A 635 -7.74 -18.58 22.66
CA THR A 635 -7.93 -18.53 24.11
C THR A 635 -7.39 -17.19 24.61
N PRO A 636 -7.62 -16.80 25.87
CA PRO A 636 -6.99 -15.59 26.44
C PRO A 636 -5.46 -15.57 26.34
N SER A 637 -4.83 -16.76 26.26
CA SER A 637 -3.38 -16.90 26.18
C SER A 637 -2.86 -17.21 24.76
N LEU A 638 -3.71 -17.58 23.80
CA LEU A 638 -3.30 -17.95 22.45
C LEU A 638 -3.97 -17.05 21.41
N LYS A 639 -3.18 -16.25 20.75
CA LYS A 639 -3.57 -15.44 19.59
C LYS A 639 -3.10 -16.13 18.31
N LEU A 640 -3.95 -16.17 17.29
CA LEU A 640 -3.66 -16.81 16.02
C LEU A 640 -4.10 -15.92 14.85
N PHE A 641 -3.25 -15.89 13.85
CA PHE A 641 -3.60 -15.50 12.48
C PHE A 641 -3.19 -16.63 11.55
N ALA A 642 -4.09 -17.11 10.70
CA ALA A 642 -3.75 -18.04 9.63
C ALA A 642 -4.61 -17.78 8.41
N GLY A 643 -3.98 -17.68 7.25
CA GLY A 643 -4.63 -17.43 5.98
C GLY A 643 -4.09 -18.32 4.88
N TYR A 644 -4.99 -18.89 4.08
CA TYR A 644 -4.67 -19.68 2.90
C TYR A 644 -5.40 -19.13 1.68
N THR A 645 -4.70 -19.06 0.56
CA THR A 645 -5.27 -18.68 -0.74
C THR A 645 -4.86 -19.66 -1.81
N TYR A 646 -5.85 -20.12 -2.56
CA TYR A 646 -5.68 -20.78 -3.86
C TYR A 646 -6.23 -19.89 -4.97
N ASN A 647 -5.46 -19.70 -6.05
CA ASN A 647 -5.84 -18.79 -7.10
C ASN A 647 -5.37 -19.32 -8.47
N LYS A 648 -6.32 -19.49 -9.41
CA LYS A 648 -6.09 -19.88 -10.79
C LYS A 648 -6.46 -18.74 -11.74
N ARG A 649 -5.49 -18.27 -12.51
CA ARG A 649 -5.57 -17.10 -13.39
C ARG A 649 -5.37 -17.50 -14.83
N LYS A 650 -6.17 -16.94 -15.76
CA LYS A 650 -6.04 -17.20 -17.19
C LYS A 650 -6.59 -16.07 -18.04
N TYR A 651 -5.99 -15.87 -19.21
CA TYR A 651 -6.64 -15.11 -20.27
C TYR A 651 -7.82 -15.91 -20.84
N THR A 652 -8.94 -15.26 -21.10
CA THR A 652 -10.14 -15.89 -21.67
C THR A 652 -10.28 -15.66 -23.17
N GLY A 653 -9.43 -14.80 -23.75
CA GLY A 653 -9.28 -14.52 -25.18
C GLY A 653 -7.82 -14.66 -25.63
N SER A 654 -7.59 -14.42 -26.92
CA SER A 654 -6.25 -14.40 -27.53
C SER A 654 -6.03 -13.06 -28.21
N ALA A 655 -4.82 -12.47 -28.04
CA ALA A 655 -4.41 -11.24 -28.69
C ALA A 655 -2.89 -11.09 -28.70
N GLY A 656 -2.30 -10.64 -29.82
CA GLY A 656 -0.86 -10.57 -29.97
C GLY A 656 -0.22 -11.96 -29.80
N ASN A 657 0.71 -12.10 -28.84
CA ASN A 657 1.34 -13.39 -28.52
C ASN A 657 0.61 -14.13 -27.37
N ILE A 658 -0.47 -13.59 -26.83
CA ILE A 658 -1.23 -14.19 -25.74
C ILE A 658 -2.23 -15.18 -26.33
N VAL A 659 -2.21 -16.40 -25.81
CA VAL A 659 -3.12 -17.47 -26.19
C VAL A 659 -4.17 -17.69 -25.10
N ARG A 660 -5.42 -17.91 -25.52
CA ARG A 660 -6.52 -18.26 -24.59
C ARG A 660 -6.14 -19.42 -23.69
N GLY A 661 -6.36 -19.25 -22.38
CA GLY A 661 -6.02 -20.26 -21.37
C GLY A 661 -4.63 -20.07 -20.76
N GLU A 662 -3.78 -19.25 -21.37
CA GLU A 662 -2.48 -18.89 -20.79
C GLU A 662 -2.67 -18.14 -19.45
N GLU A 663 -1.75 -18.40 -18.52
CA GLU A 663 -1.77 -17.76 -17.20
C GLU A 663 -1.18 -16.35 -17.27
N PHE A 664 -1.89 -15.36 -16.72
CA PHE A 664 -1.38 -13.99 -16.55
C PHE A 664 -0.73 -13.81 -15.17
N ASN A 665 0.11 -12.80 -15.03
CA ASN A 665 0.83 -12.48 -13.77
C ASN A 665 1.41 -13.74 -13.10
N LYS A 666 2.21 -14.49 -13.88
CA LYS A 666 2.80 -15.79 -13.46
C LYS A 666 3.68 -15.67 -12.20
N GLN A 667 4.12 -14.45 -11.84
CA GLN A 667 4.85 -14.17 -10.61
C GLN A 667 3.97 -14.19 -9.34
N THR A 668 2.65 -14.21 -9.46
CA THR A 668 1.77 -14.45 -8.31
C THR A 668 1.68 -15.96 -8.02
N PRO A 669 1.98 -16.45 -6.80
CA PRO A 669 1.85 -17.86 -6.47
C PRO A 669 0.41 -18.35 -6.57
N ARG A 670 0.20 -19.62 -6.98
CA ARG A 670 -1.13 -20.26 -6.99
C ARG A 670 -1.61 -20.62 -5.60
N HIS A 671 -0.70 -21.03 -4.73
CA HIS A 671 -0.96 -21.40 -3.34
C HIS A 671 -0.13 -20.52 -2.43
N MET A 672 -0.76 -19.91 -1.46
CA MET A 672 -0.13 -19.12 -0.41
C MET A 672 -0.71 -19.50 0.94
N LEU A 673 0.16 -19.76 1.92
CA LEU A 673 -0.19 -19.92 3.33
C LEU A 673 0.61 -18.89 4.13
N ARG A 674 -0.06 -18.21 5.03
CA ARG A 674 0.51 -17.27 5.99
C ARG A 674 -0.09 -17.59 7.34
N ALA A 675 0.72 -17.96 8.32
CA ALA A 675 0.23 -18.22 9.66
C ALA A 675 1.22 -17.71 10.70
N TYR A 676 0.70 -17.23 11.81
CA TYR A 676 1.45 -16.78 12.96
C TYR A 676 0.62 -16.95 14.22
N GLY A 677 1.20 -17.57 15.24
CA GLY A 677 0.59 -17.74 16.54
C GLY A 677 1.47 -17.20 17.65
N ASN A 678 0.84 -16.66 18.69
CA ASN A 678 1.49 -16.12 19.88
C ASN A 678 0.84 -16.75 21.12
N TYR A 679 1.63 -17.44 21.95
CA TYR A 679 1.16 -18.14 23.14
C TYR A 679 1.83 -17.63 24.39
N ARG A 680 1.06 -17.05 25.28
CA ARG A 680 1.49 -16.65 26.62
C ARG A 680 1.46 -17.88 27.52
N LEU A 681 2.62 -18.17 28.16
CA LEU A 681 2.71 -19.35 29.04
C LEU A 681 1.85 -19.16 30.31
N PRO A 682 1.29 -20.24 30.86
CA PRO A 682 0.47 -20.18 32.07
C PRO A 682 1.30 -20.16 33.35
N GLY A 683 0.63 -19.87 34.48
CA GLY A 683 1.19 -19.97 35.82
C GLY A 683 2.38 -19.02 36.06
N GLU A 684 3.40 -19.48 36.73
CA GLU A 684 4.60 -18.67 37.04
C GLU A 684 5.38 -18.22 35.81
N ALA A 685 5.20 -18.91 34.68
CA ALA A 685 5.82 -18.57 33.41
C ALA A 685 5.05 -17.50 32.61
N HIS A 686 3.98 -16.88 33.16
CA HIS A 686 3.11 -15.94 32.47
C HIS A 686 3.82 -14.70 31.88
N ALA A 687 5.04 -14.39 32.35
CA ALA A 687 5.87 -13.35 31.79
C ALA A 687 6.45 -13.70 30.40
N TRP A 688 6.41 -14.97 30.01
CA TRP A 688 6.92 -15.43 28.72
C TRP A 688 5.79 -15.59 27.70
N THR A 689 6.06 -15.07 26.50
CA THR A 689 5.21 -15.29 25.31
C THR A 689 6.07 -15.89 24.20
N LEU A 690 5.64 -17.03 23.66
CA LEU A 690 6.30 -17.71 22.56
C LEU A 690 5.49 -17.50 21.28
N GLY A 691 6.15 -17.15 20.19
CA GLY A 691 5.52 -16.98 18.88
C GLY A 691 6.20 -17.83 17.82
N ALA A 692 5.39 -18.30 16.87
CA ALA A 692 5.87 -19.00 15.69
C ALA A 692 5.05 -18.59 14.46
N GLY A 693 5.72 -18.48 13.32
CA GLY A 693 5.11 -18.13 12.04
C GLY A 693 5.60 -18.98 10.89
N VAL A 694 4.77 -19.12 9.87
CA VAL A 694 5.11 -19.77 8.61
C VAL A 694 4.56 -18.99 7.43
N ARG A 695 5.42 -18.80 6.43
CA ARG A 695 5.03 -18.29 5.11
C ARG A 695 5.38 -19.34 4.07
N MET A 696 4.38 -19.84 3.36
CA MET A 696 4.54 -20.81 2.27
C MET A 696 3.96 -20.23 0.98
N GLN A 697 4.66 -20.47 -0.11
CA GLN A 697 4.16 -20.15 -1.45
C GLN A 697 4.58 -21.21 -2.45
N SER A 698 3.71 -21.47 -3.44
CA SER A 698 4.04 -22.33 -4.56
C SER A 698 5.06 -21.69 -5.51
N SER A 699 5.61 -22.47 -6.42
CA SER A 699 6.48 -21.97 -7.49
C SER A 699 5.80 -20.90 -8.33
N THR A 700 6.60 -19.96 -8.82
CA THR A 700 6.20 -18.87 -9.72
C THR A 700 7.09 -18.89 -10.97
N SER A 701 6.67 -18.15 -11.99
CA SER A 701 7.49 -17.93 -13.18
C SER A 701 7.31 -16.52 -13.72
N SER A 702 8.29 -16.02 -14.44
CA SER A 702 8.16 -14.76 -15.17
C SER A 702 7.55 -15.01 -16.56
N GLY A 703 7.27 -13.92 -17.28
CA GLY A 703 6.88 -13.98 -18.68
C GLY A 703 7.96 -14.52 -19.62
N TRP A 704 9.18 -14.69 -19.13
CA TRP A 704 10.35 -15.21 -19.85
C TRP A 704 10.76 -16.62 -19.38
N ASP A 705 9.81 -17.36 -18.78
CA ASP A 705 10.00 -18.70 -18.23
C ASP A 705 11.08 -18.85 -17.13
N VAL A 706 11.54 -17.73 -16.57
CA VAL A 706 12.35 -17.75 -15.35
C VAL A 706 11.49 -18.29 -14.21
N ARG A 707 11.94 -19.39 -13.57
CA ARG A 707 11.18 -20.08 -12.52
C ARG A 707 11.80 -19.91 -11.15
N ALA A 708 11.01 -19.46 -10.19
CA ALA A 708 11.33 -19.54 -8.78
C ALA A 708 10.64 -20.76 -8.17
N LYS A 709 11.39 -21.61 -7.47
CA LYS A 709 10.84 -22.76 -6.73
C LYS A 709 9.94 -22.26 -5.61
N GLY A 710 8.95 -23.06 -5.24
CA GLY A 710 8.17 -22.82 -4.03
C GLY A 710 9.03 -22.77 -2.78
N ALA A 711 8.64 -21.95 -1.82
CA ALA A 711 9.36 -21.74 -0.58
C ALA A 711 8.47 -21.85 0.63
N THR A 712 9.03 -22.39 1.72
CA THR A 712 8.46 -22.35 3.07
C THR A 712 9.49 -21.71 3.97
N VAL A 713 9.10 -20.64 4.66
CA VAL A 713 9.94 -19.84 5.55
C VAL A 713 9.30 -19.82 6.93
N TRP A 714 10.07 -20.14 7.96
CA TRP A 714 9.64 -20.18 9.34
C TRP A 714 10.21 -19.00 10.11
N ASP A 715 9.37 -18.38 10.94
CA ASP A 715 9.74 -17.31 11.85
C ASP A 715 9.43 -17.76 13.29
N ALA A 716 10.15 -17.27 14.29
CA ALA A 716 9.89 -17.52 15.69
C ALA A 716 10.20 -16.28 16.52
N ASN A 717 9.55 -16.13 17.67
CA ASN A 717 9.92 -15.12 18.65
C ASN A 717 9.71 -15.60 20.08
N VAL A 718 10.45 -14.97 20.98
CA VAL A 718 10.33 -15.11 22.43
C VAL A 718 10.25 -13.72 23.04
N GLN A 719 9.17 -13.41 23.71
CA GLN A 719 9.00 -12.18 24.47
C GLN A 719 9.03 -12.46 25.95
N TYR A 720 9.66 -11.59 26.70
CA TYR A 720 9.66 -11.58 28.16
C TYR A 720 9.17 -10.22 28.67
N ASP A 721 8.15 -10.23 29.51
CA ASP A 721 7.59 -9.05 30.16
C ASP A 721 8.23 -8.90 31.55
N PHE A 722 9.22 -8.00 31.66
CA PHE A 722 9.90 -7.71 32.94
C PHE A 722 8.95 -7.05 33.96
N SER A 723 8.01 -6.27 33.44
CA SER A 723 6.93 -5.61 34.17
C SER A 723 5.75 -5.38 33.21
N PRO A 724 4.59 -4.90 33.68
CA PRO A 724 3.50 -4.48 32.81
C PRO A 724 3.92 -3.42 31.77
N ASP A 725 4.98 -2.68 32.07
CA ASP A 725 5.43 -1.54 31.28
C ASP A 725 6.67 -1.82 30.42
N LEU A 726 7.47 -2.85 30.76
CA LEU A 726 8.71 -3.16 30.06
C LEU A 726 8.71 -4.59 29.53
N SER A 727 8.82 -4.71 28.21
CA SER A 727 8.95 -5.99 27.53
C SER A 727 10.14 -6.01 26.57
N VAL A 728 10.74 -7.19 26.41
CA VAL A 728 11.80 -7.48 25.43
C VAL A 728 11.36 -8.64 24.57
N ASN A 729 11.46 -8.51 23.25
CA ASN A 729 11.07 -9.50 22.26
C ASN A 729 12.28 -9.84 21.37
N LEU A 730 12.73 -11.09 21.41
CA LEU A 730 13.73 -11.63 20.50
C LEU A 730 13.01 -12.33 19.34
N ILE A 731 13.20 -11.82 18.13
CA ILE A 731 12.52 -12.31 16.93
C ILE A 731 13.58 -12.91 16.00
N VAL A 732 13.31 -14.09 15.46
CA VAL A 732 14.14 -14.74 14.46
C VAL A 732 13.31 -14.97 13.21
N ARG A 733 13.62 -14.24 12.15
CA ARG A 733 13.04 -14.42 10.82
C ARG A 733 13.84 -15.42 10.03
N ASN A 734 13.19 -16.15 9.14
CA ASN A 734 13.80 -17.23 8.36
C ASN A 734 14.65 -18.17 9.24
N LEU A 735 14.02 -18.73 10.27
CA LEU A 735 14.66 -19.54 11.32
C LEU A 735 15.58 -20.64 10.78
N THR A 736 15.17 -21.28 9.67
CA THR A 736 15.92 -22.36 9.03
C THR A 736 16.97 -21.89 8.03
N ASP A 737 17.16 -20.58 7.89
CA ASP A 737 18.04 -19.94 6.91
C ASP A 737 17.78 -20.43 5.47
N ARG A 738 16.50 -20.57 5.12
CA ARG A 738 16.10 -21.02 3.81
C ARG A 738 16.60 -20.08 2.72
N TYR A 739 17.31 -20.64 1.74
CA TYR A 739 17.71 -19.94 0.51
C TYR A 739 16.56 -20.04 -0.52
N TYR A 740 16.01 -18.90 -0.95
CA TYR A 740 14.88 -18.85 -1.87
C TYR A 740 14.84 -17.51 -2.61
N TYR A 741 14.09 -17.48 -3.72
CA TYR A 741 13.74 -16.23 -4.37
C TYR A 741 12.46 -15.65 -3.76
N GLU A 742 12.51 -14.40 -3.29
CA GLU A 742 11.33 -13.67 -2.84
C GLU A 742 10.38 -13.44 -4.02
N ASN A 743 10.94 -13.01 -5.16
CA ASN A 743 10.28 -12.99 -6.45
C ASN A 743 11.29 -13.23 -7.58
N ASN A 744 10.80 -13.67 -8.72
CA ASN A 744 11.56 -13.86 -9.94
C ASN A 744 11.30 -12.75 -10.95
N GLY A 745 12.27 -12.56 -11.85
CA GLY A 745 12.28 -11.50 -12.84
C GLY A 745 11.02 -11.41 -13.68
N ILE A 746 10.58 -10.19 -13.89
CA ILE A 746 9.40 -9.88 -14.69
C ILE A 746 9.71 -9.69 -16.18
N ARG A 747 10.99 -9.51 -16.56
CA ARG A 747 11.38 -9.18 -17.92
C ARG A 747 12.31 -10.20 -18.54
N SER A 748 13.55 -10.30 -18.06
CA SER A 748 14.59 -11.15 -18.66
C SER A 748 15.42 -11.85 -17.60
N HIS A 749 16.35 -12.71 -18.00
CA HIS A 749 17.32 -13.34 -17.11
C HIS A 749 18.25 -12.32 -16.45
N GLY A 750 18.34 -11.09 -16.99
CA GLY A 750 19.25 -10.05 -16.53
C GLY A 750 18.79 -9.29 -15.30
N TYR A 751 17.50 -9.27 -14.94
CA TYR A 751 17.03 -8.53 -13.79
C TYR A 751 15.67 -8.94 -13.24
N GLY A 752 15.37 -8.46 -12.03
CA GLY A 752 14.09 -8.66 -11.35
C GLY A 752 14.05 -9.89 -10.45
N ASN A 753 15.19 -10.56 -10.22
CA ASN A 753 15.28 -11.68 -9.29
C ASN A 753 15.85 -11.19 -7.95
N PHE A 754 15.13 -11.43 -6.86
CA PHE A 754 15.56 -11.03 -5.53
C PHE A 754 15.58 -12.26 -4.63
N TYR A 755 16.71 -12.51 -3.99
CA TYR A 755 16.76 -13.49 -2.92
C TYR A 755 16.00 -13.00 -1.69
N GLY A 756 15.30 -13.92 -1.04
CA GLY A 756 14.67 -13.64 0.24
C GLY A 756 15.70 -13.42 1.35
N GLU A 757 15.29 -12.67 2.35
CA GLU A 757 16.09 -12.32 3.52
C GLU A 757 16.69 -13.59 4.17
N PRO A 758 18.01 -13.62 4.49
CA PRO A 758 18.63 -14.66 5.28
C PRO A 758 18.04 -14.71 6.69
N ARG A 759 18.44 -15.71 7.49
CA ARG A 759 18.07 -15.72 8.90
C ARG A 759 18.48 -14.40 9.56
N THR A 760 17.48 -13.66 10.05
CA THR A 760 17.64 -12.35 10.68
C THR A 760 17.20 -12.43 12.12
N VAL A 761 18.05 -11.95 13.02
CA VAL A 761 17.76 -11.85 14.44
C VAL A 761 17.51 -10.40 14.79
N ILE A 762 16.37 -10.14 15.44
CA ILE A 762 15.93 -8.81 15.82
C ILE A 762 15.68 -8.80 17.33
N LEU A 763 16.19 -7.80 18.01
CA LEU A 763 15.88 -7.53 19.41
C LEU A 763 15.04 -6.25 19.46
N SER A 764 13.85 -6.36 20.04
CA SER A 764 12.93 -5.23 20.22
C SER A 764 12.64 -5.04 21.72
N THR A 765 12.74 -3.82 22.20
CA THR A 765 12.36 -3.44 23.56
C THR A 765 11.22 -2.44 23.49
N SER A 766 10.17 -2.67 24.26
CA SER A 766 9.02 -1.76 24.37
C SER A 766 8.87 -1.33 25.83
N TRP A 767 8.88 -0.04 26.04
CA TRP A 767 8.69 0.57 27.35
C TRP A 767 7.49 1.53 27.31
N LYS A 768 6.56 1.34 28.28
CA LYS A 768 5.41 2.24 28.55
C LYS A 768 5.71 2.97 29.85
N PHE A 769 5.31 4.24 29.98
CA PHE A 769 5.61 5.04 31.18
C PHE A 769 4.65 6.21 31.38
#